data_01b4a98b52c3fe863df45a4e13af3f11
#
_entry.id   01b4a98b52c3fe863df45a4e13af3f11
#
_cell.length_a   1.000
_cell.length_b   1.000
_cell.length_c   1.000
_cell.angle_alpha   90.00
_cell.angle_beta   90.00
_cell.angle_gamma   90.00
#
_symmetry.space_group_name_H-M   'P 1'
#
loop_
_entity.id
_entity.type
_entity.pdbx_description
1 polymer ?
#
loop_
_entity_poly.entity_id
_entity_poly.type
_entity_poly.pdbx_seq_one_letter_code
_entity_poly.pdbx_strand_id
1 'polypeptide(L)'
;MPVMGLTLAACCAVTAWQCSGAAKTTKPARRSTERVFVIGFDGMDPTLARKWMDEGKLPNLKRLAADGTFKTLGSTQPSESPTAWSSFATGVNPGKHNIYDFLIRDLNTYFPDFNMLRRTPPEFLWGMIPIKRPKVESTRGGTSFWVHAGRDGIRSTVLTVPVTFPPEEIEHGQLLAGLPLPDIRGTLGTYYYWATDLSRYEEGNTEFGGILKRLVFDGDTATTELVGPPNPIVRQQLREARAKMPPTDADRTKIAQLEAREDIRLPIAVRWDRAGKSATVEIAGQSVHLREAEWSRWIDLDFTANLLVRIHGFTQFYLARSGEELQLYASPVNMDPRRPPIAISKPDGFAAELASSLGVYRTLGWAESTDKPLNDDRVDEQAFLDDSNRAMDDRERVMFKNLERDDWDLFVAAIETTDRVSHMMWRLIDPAHPMYDAALAAKYGDAIEKIYRRADDLVGRLRAKVAKDAVFIVMSDHGFHSFRRGVNLNTWLVQNGYMAFEGQESEKKTLADLFGRGKFFQGVDWKRTKAYAVGLGQIYFNMKGREGQGIVAEGAEYGALQEEMRAKLVTLVDPANGQRVFRDIYRRDDIYTGEFLRNAPDLQVGFNDGYRVGWQDTLGGITRAVVEDNSRKWSGDHCATATEISGGVLFMNRKIATDAPSIMDLSPTILKLLGVPLPPGLDGKPLM
;
A
#
# COMPACT_ATOMS: atom_id res chain seq x y z
N MET A 1 -56.46 39.31 25.98
CA MET A 1 -56.57 38.62 24.68
C MET A 1 -55.26 37.83 24.49
N PRO A 2 -55.36 36.55 24.26
CA PRO A 2 -54.24 35.63 24.52
C PRO A 2 -53.28 35.49 23.32
N VAL A 3 -51.98 35.38 23.64
CA VAL A 3 -50.95 35.00 22.70
C VAL A 3 -50.86 33.45 22.71
N MET A 4 -51.17 32.88 21.56
CA MET A 4 -51.07 31.42 21.35
C MET A 4 -49.61 31.03 21.13
N GLY A 5 -49.07 30.20 22.00
CA GLY A 5 -47.81 29.52 21.82
C GLY A 5 -47.93 28.39 20.80
N LEU A 6 -47.09 28.40 19.76
CA LEU A 6 -46.91 27.25 18.86
C LEU A 6 -45.80 26.35 19.40
N THR A 7 -46.19 25.24 19.96
CA THR A 7 -45.32 24.11 20.26
C THR A 7 -45.10 23.34 18.96
N LEU A 8 -43.84 23.37 18.43
CA LEU A 8 -43.43 22.47 17.34
C LEU A 8 -43.11 21.09 17.95
N ALA A 9 -44.05 20.17 17.85
CA ALA A 9 -43.79 18.75 18.00
C ALA A 9 -43.31 18.20 16.65
N ALA A 10 -41.99 18.04 16.49
CA ALA A 10 -41.42 17.33 15.35
C ALA A 10 -41.57 15.81 15.59
N CYS A 11 -42.65 15.25 15.03
CA CYS A 11 -42.80 13.80 14.91
C CYS A 11 -41.71 13.24 13.97
N CYS A 12 -40.79 12.49 14.52
CA CYS A 12 -39.91 11.59 13.74
C CYS A 12 -40.77 10.46 13.16
N ALA A 13 -41.29 10.62 11.96
CA ALA A 13 -41.79 9.52 11.15
C ALA A 13 -40.60 8.96 10.34
N VAL A 14 -39.86 8.03 10.91
CA VAL A 14 -38.94 7.15 10.16
C VAL A 14 -39.83 6.12 9.47
N THR A 15 -40.23 6.40 8.24
CA THR A 15 -40.77 5.38 7.35
C THR A 15 -39.63 4.45 6.94
N ALA A 16 -39.63 3.26 7.50
CA ALA A 16 -38.81 2.14 7.04
C ALA A 16 -39.22 1.80 5.60
N TRP A 17 -38.45 2.28 4.65
CA TRP A 17 -38.48 1.74 3.30
C TRP A 17 -37.80 0.38 3.32
N GLN A 18 -38.60 -0.68 3.43
CA GLN A 18 -38.14 -2.03 3.14
C GLN A 18 -37.82 -2.12 1.67
N CYS A 19 -36.53 -1.97 1.32
CA CYS A 19 -36.04 -2.52 0.07
C CYS A 19 -36.21 -4.05 0.16
N SER A 20 -37.10 -4.59 -0.62
CA SER A 20 -37.23 -6.03 -0.88
C SER A 20 -36.06 -6.49 -1.76
N GLY A 21 -34.84 -6.47 -1.21
CA GLY A 21 -33.76 -7.31 -1.67
C GLY A 21 -34.12 -8.72 -1.22
N ALA A 22 -34.14 -9.68 -2.12
CA ALA A 22 -34.27 -11.10 -1.78
C ALA A 22 -33.32 -11.40 -0.62
N ALA A 23 -33.87 -11.78 0.54
CA ALA A 23 -33.09 -12.15 1.70
C ALA A 23 -32.17 -13.29 1.27
N LYS A 24 -30.86 -13.03 1.17
CA LYS A 24 -29.85 -14.07 0.99
C LYS A 24 -30.00 -14.93 2.24
N THR A 25 -30.48 -16.15 2.09
CA THR A 25 -30.56 -17.12 3.16
C THR A 25 -29.15 -17.47 3.58
N THR A 26 -28.64 -16.81 4.62
CA THR A 26 -27.35 -17.14 5.21
C THR A 26 -27.44 -18.51 5.87
N LYS A 27 -26.49 -19.41 5.60
CA LYS A 27 -26.40 -20.66 6.32
C LYS A 27 -26.09 -20.37 7.78
N PRO A 28 -26.65 -21.13 8.75
CA PRO A 28 -26.27 -20.97 10.15
C PRO A 28 -24.77 -21.25 10.34
N ALA A 29 -24.18 -20.62 11.35
CA ALA A 29 -22.77 -20.88 11.69
C ALA A 29 -22.58 -22.38 11.97
N ARG A 30 -21.55 -22.98 11.37
CA ARG A 30 -21.16 -24.37 11.60
C ARG A 30 -19.67 -24.45 11.95
N ARG A 31 -19.26 -25.47 12.68
CA ARG A 31 -17.86 -25.80 12.87
C ARG A 31 -17.33 -26.52 11.64
N SER A 32 -16.13 -26.16 11.19
CA SER A 32 -15.38 -26.96 10.22
C SER A 32 -14.84 -28.22 10.90
N THR A 33 -14.63 -29.27 10.10
CA THR A 33 -13.92 -30.48 10.54
C THR A 33 -12.45 -30.24 10.78
N GLU A 34 -11.84 -29.33 10.00
CA GLU A 34 -10.47 -28.87 10.18
C GLU A 34 -10.44 -27.37 10.42
N ARG A 35 -9.56 -26.92 11.29
CA ARG A 35 -9.23 -25.48 11.48
C ARG A 35 -8.05 -25.14 10.59
N VAL A 36 -8.08 -23.97 9.97
CA VAL A 36 -6.99 -23.51 9.09
C VAL A 36 -6.45 -22.17 9.61
N PHE A 37 -5.16 -22.15 9.90
CA PHE A 37 -4.43 -20.94 10.29
C PHE A 37 -3.44 -20.56 9.20
N VAL A 38 -3.50 -19.34 8.70
CA VAL A 38 -2.62 -18.79 7.69
C VAL A 38 -1.94 -17.54 8.21
N ILE A 39 -0.61 -17.51 8.18
CA ILE A 39 0.15 -16.28 8.37
C ILE A 39 0.97 -15.99 7.13
N GLY A 40 0.79 -14.80 6.57
CA GLY A 40 1.60 -14.27 5.49
C GLY A 40 2.68 -13.33 6.02
N PHE A 41 3.91 -13.54 5.57
CA PHE A 41 5.01 -12.59 5.74
C PHE A 41 5.32 -12.00 4.36
N ASP A 42 4.86 -10.75 4.13
CA ASP A 42 5.06 -10.06 2.86
C ASP A 42 6.56 -10.04 2.49
N GLY A 43 6.90 -10.41 1.27
CA GLY A 43 8.26 -10.36 0.75
C GLY A 43 9.26 -11.34 1.39
N MET A 44 8.82 -12.42 2.05
CA MET A 44 9.78 -13.40 2.58
C MET A 44 10.40 -14.23 1.46
N ASP A 45 11.71 -14.07 1.24
CA ASP A 45 12.45 -14.70 0.17
C ASP A 45 12.83 -16.17 0.49
N PRO A 46 12.56 -17.13 -0.42
CA PRO A 46 12.83 -18.55 -0.18
C PRO A 46 14.33 -18.88 -0.11
N THR A 47 15.19 -18.12 -0.79
CA THR A 47 16.65 -18.34 -0.78
C THR A 47 17.23 -17.96 0.56
N LEU A 48 16.85 -16.78 1.08
CA LEU A 48 17.27 -16.32 2.40
C LEU A 48 16.68 -17.22 3.50
N ALA A 49 15.40 -17.61 3.39
CA ALA A 49 14.77 -18.51 4.34
C ALA A 49 15.50 -19.86 4.40
N ARG A 50 15.81 -20.47 3.24
CA ARG A 50 16.57 -21.72 3.16
C ARG A 50 17.96 -21.58 3.79
N LYS A 51 18.72 -20.55 3.38
CA LYS A 51 20.05 -20.26 3.93
C LYS A 51 20.02 -20.22 5.45
N TRP A 52 19.13 -19.44 6.04
CA TRP A 52 19.10 -19.26 7.50
C TRP A 52 18.48 -20.45 8.24
N MET A 53 17.62 -21.26 7.61
CA MET A 53 17.23 -22.57 8.15
C MET A 53 18.40 -23.53 8.19
N ASP A 54 19.25 -23.57 7.16
CA ASP A 54 20.42 -24.45 7.08
C ASP A 54 21.49 -24.00 8.09
N GLU A 55 21.65 -22.72 8.30
CA GLU A 55 22.50 -22.14 9.35
C GLU A 55 21.95 -22.31 10.78
N GLY A 56 20.74 -22.87 10.94
CA GLY A 56 20.09 -23.07 12.23
C GLY A 56 19.49 -21.82 12.87
N LYS A 57 19.40 -20.72 12.13
CA LYS A 57 18.89 -19.42 12.61
C LYS A 57 17.37 -19.32 12.61
N LEU A 58 16.67 -20.19 11.84
CA LEU A 58 15.20 -20.25 11.72
C LEU A 58 14.70 -21.65 12.14
N PRO A 59 14.82 -22.02 13.43
CA PRO A 59 14.54 -23.38 13.90
C PRO A 59 13.05 -23.76 13.83
N ASN A 60 12.12 -22.80 13.96
CA ASN A 60 10.68 -23.07 13.95
C ASN A 60 10.17 -23.32 12.53
N LEU A 61 10.61 -22.52 11.55
CA LEU A 61 10.35 -22.73 10.13
C LEU A 61 10.99 -24.03 9.63
N LYS A 62 12.23 -24.33 10.07
CA LYS A 62 12.90 -25.60 9.76
C LYS A 62 12.11 -26.80 10.27
N ARG A 63 11.55 -26.72 11.49
CA ARG A 63 10.70 -27.75 12.05
C ARG A 63 9.38 -27.89 11.27
N LEU A 64 8.73 -26.76 10.92
CA LEU A 64 7.52 -26.77 10.11
C LEU A 64 7.75 -27.42 8.73
N ALA A 65 8.88 -27.12 8.09
CA ALA A 65 9.30 -27.74 6.84
C ALA A 65 9.49 -29.26 6.97
N ALA A 66 10.10 -29.71 8.07
CA ALA A 66 10.31 -31.14 8.35
C ALA A 66 9.00 -31.87 8.66
N ASP A 67 8.07 -31.24 9.38
CA ASP A 67 6.73 -31.79 9.71
C ASP A 67 5.86 -31.94 8.45
N GLY A 68 6.09 -31.16 7.41
CA GLY A 68 5.23 -31.14 6.24
C GLY A 68 5.93 -30.71 4.94
N THR A 69 5.73 -29.47 4.53
CA THR A 69 6.18 -28.95 3.24
C THR A 69 6.94 -27.64 3.42
N PHE A 70 8.03 -27.47 2.66
CA PHE A 70 8.63 -26.19 2.28
C PHE A 70 8.86 -26.18 0.77
N LYS A 71 8.28 -25.20 0.08
CA LYS A 71 8.44 -24.99 -1.35
C LYS A 71 8.53 -23.49 -1.67
N THR A 72 9.16 -23.18 -2.80
CA THR A 72 8.98 -21.85 -3.41
C THR A 72 7.55 -21.75 -3.91
N LEU A 73 6.85 -20.69 -3.54
CA LEU A 73 5.49 -20.37 -3.97
C LEU A 73 5.56 -19.46 -5.20
N GLY A 74 5.06 -19.94 -6.33
CA GLY A 74 4.96 -19.12 -7.53
C GLY A 74 4.04 -17.91 -7.29
N SER A 75 4.59 -16.71 -7.50
CA SER A 75 3.84 -15.46 -7.41
C SER A 75 3.04 -15.18 -8.68
N THR A 76 2.40 -14.02 -8.73
CA THR A 76 1.71 -13.52 -9.93
C THR A 76 2.68 -12.86 -10.90
N GLN A 77 2.21 -12.56 -12.09
CA GLN A 77 2.86 -11.68 -13.03
C GLN A 77 1.98 -10.43 -13.21
N PRO A 78 2.41 -9.24 -12.72
CA PRO A 78 3.65 -8.99 -11.96
C PRO A 78 3.59 -9.53 -10.51
N SER A 79 4.77 -9.68 -9.90
CA SER A 79 4.95 -10.13 -8.51
C SER A 79 4.88 -8.95 -7.54
N GLU A 80 3.79 -8.23 -7.56
CA GLU A 80 3.53 -7.08 -6.71
C GLU A 80 2.52 -7.41 -5.63
N SER A 81 2.71 -6.89 -4.40
CA SER A 81 1.85 -7.21 -3.26
C SER A 81 0.36 -7.04 -3.58
N PRO A 82 -0.15 -5.93 -4.18
CA PRO A 82 -1.58 -5.83 -4.46
C PRO A 82 -2.09 -6.90 -5.44
N THR A 83 -1.28 -7.26 -6.43
CA THR A 83 -1.63 -8.28 -7.44
C THR A 83 -1.58 -9.68 -6.84
N ALA A 84 -0.51 -10.01 -6.14
CA ALA A 84 -0.30 -11.32 -5.54
C ALA A 84 -1.29 -11.61 -4.40
N TRP A 85 -1.53 -10.66 -3.48
CA TRP A 85 -2.53 -10.81 -2.43
C TRP A 85 -3.97 -10.85 -2.97
N SER A 86 -4.26 -10.16 -4.11
CA SER A 86 -5.55 -10.30 -4.78
C SER A 86 -5.76 -11.71 -5.32
N SER A 87 -4.73 -12.29 -5.94
CA SER A 87 -4.75 -13.67 -6.42
C SER A 87 -4.81 -14.68 -5.26
N PHE A 88 -4.11 -14.45 -4.15
CA PHE A 88 -4.26 -15.23 -2.93
C PHE A 88 -5.70 -15.24 -2.43
N ALA A 89 -6.30 -14.05 -2.31
CA ALA A 89 -7.64 -13.90 -1.77
C ALA A 89 -8.72 -14.56 -2.65
N THR A 90 -8.58 -14.47 -3.97
CA THR A 90 -9.63 -14.85 -4.93
C THR A 90 -9.39 -16.18 -5.63
N GLY A 91 -8.14 -16.68 -5.67
CA GLY A 91 -7.76 -17.89 -6.42
C GLY A 91 -7.80 -17.74 -7.95
N VAL A 92 -7.74 -16.48 -8.45
CA VAL A 92 -7.79 -16.19 -9.89
C VAL A 92 -6.66 -15.25 -10.33
N ASN A 93 -6.39 -15.21 -11.64
CA ASN A 93 -5.36 -14.37 -12.24
C ASN A 93 -5.79 -12.89 -12.34
N PRO A 94 -4.86 -11.93 -12.57
CA PRO A 94 -5.13 -10.50 -12.67
C PRO A 94 -6.22 -10.11 -13.68
N GLY A 95 -6.35 -10.84 -14.79
CA GLY A 95 -7.38 -10.60 -15.79
C GLY A 95 -8.82 -10.84 -15.29
N LYS A 96 -8.98 -11.55 -14.18
CA LYS A 96 -10.28 -11.81 -13.52
C LYS A 96 -10.49 -10.96 -12.27
N HIS A 97 -9.42 -10.51 -11.58
CA HIS A 97 -9.58 -9.67 -10.40
C HIS A 97 -9.24 -8.19 -10.62
N ASN A 98 -8.80 -7.80 -11.81
CA ASN A 98 -8.58 -6.39 -12.21
C ASN A 98 -7.45 -5.64 -11.49
N ILE A 99 -6.61 -6.29 -10.71
CA ILE A 99 -5.47 -5.65 -10.04
C ILE A 99 -4.19 -6.12 -10.74
N TYR A 100 -3.57 -5.20 -11.47
CA TYR A 100 -2.36 -5.46 -12.24
C TYR A 100 -1.12 -4.76 -11.65
N ASP A 101 -1.33 -3.78 -10.77
CA ASP A 101 -0.31 -2.92 -10.18
C ASP A 101 -0.94 -2.09 -9.05
N PHE A 102 -0.15 -1.35 -8.29
CA PHE A 102 -0.64 -0.26 -7.43
C PHE A 102 -1.36 0.81 -8.23
N LEU A 103 -0.91 1.05 -9.47
CA LEU A 103 -1.42 2.08 -10.36
C LEU A 103 -2.26 1.49 -11.50
N ILE A 104 -3.25 2.27 -11.92
CA ILE A 104 -3.99 2.09 -13.17
C ILE A 104 -3.94 3.41 -13.94
N ARG A 105 -4.15 3.36 -15.26
CA ARG A 105 -4.35 4.58 -16.04
C ARG A 105 -5.83 4.82 -16.31
N ASP A 106 -6.23 6.07 -16.34
CA ASP A 106 -7.51 6.47 -16.94
C ASP A 106 -7.40 6.38 -18.48
N LEU A 107 -8.27 5.61 -19.09
CA LEU A 107 -8.21 5.32 -20.53
C LEU A 107 -8.43 6.56 -21.42
N ASN A 108 -9.09 7.59 -20.92
CA ASN A 108 -9.39 8.81 -21.71
C ASN A 108 -8.31 9.87 -21.54
N THR A 109 -7.77 10.02 -20.33
CA THR A 109 -6.85 11.09 -19.96
C THR A 109 -5.41 10.64 -19.80
N TYR A 110 -5.17 9.30 -19.77
CA TYR A 110 -3.88 8.66 -19.47
C TYR A 110 -3.37 8.92 -18.05
N PHE A 111 -4.17 9.58 -17.21
CA PHE A 111 -3.79 9.91 -15.85
C PHE A 111 -3.55 8.63 -15.02
N PRO A 112 -2.39 8.49 -14.37
CA PRO A 112 -2.17 7.40 -13.44
C PRO A 112 -2.95 7.63 -12.14
N ASP A 113 -3.69 6.62 -11.69
CA ASP A 113 -4.47 6.66 -10.46
C ASP A 113 -4.25 5.36 -9.67
N PHE A 114 -4.59 5.38 -8.39
CA PHE A 114 -4.54 4.16 -7.58
C PHE A 114 -5.60 3.16 -8.00
N ASN A 115 -5.16 1.99 -8.43
CA ASN A 115 -6.03 0.95 -9.01
C ASN A 115 -7.07 0.39 -8.03
N MET A 116 -6.77 0.36 -6.74
CA MET A 116 -7.50 -0.47 -5.78
C MET A 116 -8.80 0.17 -5.26
N LEU A 117 -9.00 1.47 -5.45
CA LEU A 117 -10.07 2.20 -4.76
C LEU A 117 -10.83 3.17 -5.67
N ARG A 118 -12.16 3.11 -5.61
CA ARG A 118 -13.04 4.17 -6.12
C ARG A 118 -13.64 4.95 -4.94
N ARG A 119 -13.46 6.27 -4.94
CA ARG A 119 -13.91 7.15 -3.85
C ARG A 119 -15.08 8.02 -4.29
N THR A 120 -16.18 7.98 -3.54
CA THR A 120 -17.30 8.93 -3.68
C THR A 120 -17.21 9.90 -2.50
N PRO A 121 -17.06 11.22 -2.76
CA PRO A 121 -16.93 12.20 -1.69
C PRO A 121 -18.26 12.37 -0.92
N PRO A 122 -18.20 12.87 0.33
CA PRO A 122 -19.41 13.23 1.08
C PRO A 122 -20.13 14.41 0.46
N GLU A 123 -21.43 14.50 0.74
CA GLU A 123 -22.27 15.63 0.31
C GLU A 123 -22.82 16.36 1.54
N PHE A 124 -22.89 17.69 1.42
CA PHE A 124 -23.37 18.59 2.48
C PHE A 124 -24.48 19.49 1.96
N LEU A 125 -25.59 19.53 2.70
CA LEU A 125 -26.65 20.48 2.45
C LEU A 125 -26.22 21.86 2.95
N TRP A 126 -26.39 22.90 2.08
CA TRP A 126 -25.91 24.26 2.32
C TRP A 126 -24.45 24.38 2.74
N GLY A 127 -23.63 23.41 2.36
CA GLY A 127 -22.21 23.37 2.73
C GLY A 127 -21.93 23.19 4.22
N MET A 128 -22.89 22.72 5.02
CA MET A 128 -22.73 22.59 6.47
C MET A 128 -23.22 21.25 7.02
N ILE A 129 -24.39 20.79 6.60
CA ILE A 129 -25.06 19.61 7.18
C ILE A 129 -24.73 18.39 6.35
N PRO A 130 -24.04 17.36 6.91
CA PRO A 130 -23.71 16.16 6.17
C PRO A 130 -24.99 15.36 5.84
N ILE A 131 -25.30 15.18 4.55
CA ILE A 131 -26.44 14.42 4.05
C ILE A 131 -26.03 13.08 3.45
N LYS A 132 -24.76 12.93 3.05
CA LYS A 132 -24.21 11.70 2.51
C LYS A 132 -22.80 11.47 3.06
N ARG A 133 -22.56 10.26 3.57
CA ARG A 133 -21.24 9.86 4.05
C ARG A 133 -20.29 9.59 2.87
N PRO A 134 -18.98 9.75 3.05
CA PRO A 134 -18.01 9.32 2.05
C PRO A 134 -18.16 7.81 1.82
N LYS A 135 -18.03 7.36 0.56
CA LYS A 135 -18.04 5.95 0.19
C LYS A 135 -16.71 5.60 -0.46
N VAL A 136 -16.16 4.46 -0.07
CA VAL A 136 -15.00 3.86 -0.70
C VAL A 136 -15.40 2.48 -1.18
N GLU A 137 -15.09 2.15 -2.42
CA GLU A 137 -15.38 0.86 -3.04
C GLU A 137 -14.08 0.27 -3.59
N SER A 138 -13.92 -1.04 -3.46
CA SER A 138 -12.82 -1.75 -4.10
C SER A 138 -13.06 -1.85 -5.60
N THR A 139 -11.99 -1.69 -6.39
CA THR A 139 -11.99 -1.97 -7.84
C THR A 139 -11.63 -3.42 -8.13
N ARG A 140 -11.20 -4.18 -7.10
CA ARG A 140 -10.89 -5.60 -7.24
C ARG A 140 -12.15 -6.39 -7.59
N GLY A 141 -12.07 -7.16 -8.66
CA GLY A 141 -13.05 -8.18 -9.02
C GLY A 141 -12.85 -9.47 -8.20
N GLY A 142 -13.76 -10.42 -8.40
CA GLY A 142 -13.75 -11.68 -7.68
C GLY A 142 -14.27 -11.57 -6.25
N THR A 143 -14.37 -12.72 -5.57
CA THR A 143 -14.81 -12.83 -4.17
C THR A 143 -13.73 -13.55 -3.38
N SER A 144 -13.35 -13.01 -2.24
CA SER A 144 -12.33 -13.61 -1.38
C SER A 144 -12.79 -14.95 -0.80
N PHE A 145 -11.85 -15.89 -0.60
CA PHE A 145 -12.19 -17.22 -0.07
C PHE A 145 -12.79 -17.15 1.34
N TRP A 146 -12.42 -16.19 2.17
CA TRP A 146 -13.04 -16.00 3.50
C TRP A 146 -14.51 -15.53 3.41
N VAL A 147 -14.89 -14.82 2.34
CA VAL A 147 -16.30 -14.46 2.09
C VAL A 147 -17.08 -15.71 1.63
N HIS A 148 -16.49 -16.57 0.78
CA HIS A 148 -17.07 -17.86 0.43
C HIS A 148 -17.23 -18.75 1.66
N ALA A 149 -16.22 -18.82 2.51
CA ALA A 149 -16.23 -19.56 3.77
C ALA A 149 -17.34 -19.07 4.70
N GLY A 150 -17.46 -17.75 4.90
CA GLY A 150 -18.53 -17.16 5.73
C GLY A 150 -19.93 -17.50 5.21
N ARG A 151 -20.17 -17.39 3.90
CA ARG A 151 -21.46 -17.79 3.28
C ARG A 151 -21.81 -19.27 3.50
N ASP A 152 -20.80 -20.10 3.71
CA ASP A 152 -20.99 -21.52 4.06
C ASP A 152 -21.02 -21.78 5.56
N GLY A 153 -21.09 -20.73 6.40
CA GLY A 153 -21.22 -20.80 7.85
C GLY A 153 -19.90 -20.93 8.61
N ILE A 154 -18.74 -20.80 7.97
CA ILE A 154 -17.42 -20.90 8.57
C ILE A 154 -17.08 -19.59 9.28
N ARG A 155 -16.63 -19.67 10.53
CA ARG A 155 -16.20 -18.50 11.30
C ARG A 155 -14.77 -18.11 10.94
N SER A 156 -14.63 -16.91 10.37
CA SER A 156 -13.38 -16.42 9.85
C SER A 156 -12.88 -15.20 10.62
N THR A 157 -11.60 -15.16 10.93
CA THR A 157 -10.88 -13.97 11.42
C THR A 157 -9.82 -13.60 10.41
N VAL A 158 -9.90 -12.37 9.86
CA VAL A 158 -8.99 -11.85 8.83
C VAL A 158 -8.37 -10.55 9.33
N LEU A 159 -7.05 -10.52 9.48
CA LEU A 159 -6.33 -9.40 10.11
C LEU A 159 -5.26 -8.85 9.16
N THR A 160 -5.42 -7.60 8.77
CA THR A 160 -4.44 -6.78 8.05
C THR A 160 -3.89 -7.39 6.76
N VAL A 161 -4.63 -8.33 6.16
CA VAL A 161 -4.26 -8.89 4.86
C VAL A 161 -4.32 -7.78 3.80
N PRO A 162 -3.28 -7.61 2.95
CA PRO A 162 -3.33 -6.64 1.86
C PRO A 162 -4.54 -6.82 0.94
N VAL A 163 -4.98 -5.74 0.31
CA VAL A 163 -6.17 -5.61 -0.55
C VAL A 163 -7.52 -5.92 0.12
N THR A 164 -7.57 -5.79 1.45
CA THR A 164 -8.81 -5.92 2.24
C THR A 164 -9.45 -4.58 2.63
N PHE A 165 -8.92 -3.45 2.15
CA PHE A 165 -9.57 -2.16 2.29
C PHE A 165 -10.24 -1.72 0.97
N PRO A 166 -11.50 -1.26 0.99
CA PRO A 166 -12.46 -1.25 2.10
C PRO A 166 -12.83 -2.67 2.54
N PRO A 167 -13.16 -2.85 3.86
CA PRO A 167 -13.40 -4.18 4.40
C PRO A 167 -14.64 -4.85 3.80
N GLU A 168 -14.46 -6.09 3.33
CA GLU A 168 -15.56 -6.92 2.83
C GLU A 168 -16.45 -7.39 3.98
N GLU A 169 -17.75 -7.55 3.72
CA GLU A 169 -18.66 -8.20 4.66
C GLU A 169 -18.32 -9.70 4.73
N ILE A 170 -18.06 -10.19 5.93
CA ILE A 170 -17.86 -11.61 6.22
C ILE A 170 -19.00 -12.09 7.11
N GLU A 171 -19.81 -12.98 6.58
CA GLU A 171 -20.83 -13.67 7.38
C GLU A 171 -20.13 -14.56 8.41
N HIS A 172 -20.57 -14.53 9.67
CA HIS A 172 -19.98 -15.27 10.79
C HIS A 172 -18.50 -14.99 11.07
N GLY A 173 -17.97 -13.82 10.68
CA GLY A 173 -16.55 -13.51 10.82
C GLY A 173 -16.26 -12.07 11.19
N GLN A 174 -14.97 -11.78 11.27
CA GLN A 174 -14.45 -10.43 11.53
C GLN A 174 -13.24 -10.16 10.64
N LEU A 175 -13.13 -8.92 10.18
CA LEU A 175 -12.06 -8.46 9.32
C LEU A 175 -11.55 -7.09 9.80
N LEU A 176 -10.24 -6.98 10.00
CA LEU A 176 -9.52 -5.71 10.15
C LEU A 176 -8.76 -5.45 8.85
N ALA A 177 -9.05 -4.33 8.18
CA ALA A 177 -8.48 -4.02 6.88
C ALA A 177 -6.96 -3.76 6.94
N GLY A 178 -6.26 -4.23 5.90
CA GLY A 178 -4.86 -3.94 5.61
C GLY A 178 -4.71 -2.92 4.47
N LEU A 179 -3.60 -3.01 3.71
CA LEU A 179 -3.33 -2.20 2.51
C LEU A 179 -4.53 -2.25 1.54
N PRO A 180 -4.96 -1.15 0.89
CA PRO A 180 -4.40 0.20 0.91
C PRO A 180 -5.13 1.16 1.88
N LEU A 181 -5.35 0.76 3.12
CA LEU A 181 -5.96 1.64 4.13
C LEU A 181 -5.10 2.91 4.28
N PRO A 182 -5.64 4.10 3.92
CA PRO A 182 -4.86 5.33 3.86
C PRO A 182 -4.68 5.97 5.24
N ASP A 183 -3.79 6.96 5.30
CA ASP A 183 -3.74 7.93 6.39
C ASP A 183 -4.99 8.84 6.40
N ILE A 184 -5.07 9.73 7.40
CA ILE A 184 -6.20 10.66 7.53
C ILE A 184 -6.34 11.65 6.37
N ARG A 185 -5.26 11.90 5.63
CA ARG A 185 -5.24 12.74 4.42
C ARG A 185 -5.79 12.02 3.19
N GLY A 186 -5.95 10.70 3.29
CA GLY A 186 -6.32 9.84 2.17
C GLY A 186 -5.13 9.47 1.27
N THR A 187 -3.91 9.55 1.77
CA THR A 187 -2.68 9.18 1.07
C THR A 187 -2.11 7.87 1.63
N LEU A 188 -1.06 7.34 0.98
CA LEU A 188 -0.35 6.15 1.46
C LEU A 188 0.75 6.49 2.48
N GLY A 189 0.44 7.37 3.44
CA GLY A 189 1.34 7.77 4.49
C GLY A 189 2.12 9.04 4.19
N THR A 190 1.49 10.20 4.37
CA THR A 190 2.17 11.50 4.35
C THR A 190 2.83 11.75 5.69
N TYR A 191 4.17 11.76 5.71
CA TYR A 191 4.93 12.12 6.90
C TYR A 191 5.22 13.63 6.97
N TYR A 192 5.63 14.10 8.14
CA TYR A 192 5.98 15.52 8.36
C TYR A 192 7.39 15.63 8.88
N TYR A 193 8.09 16.67 8.42
CA TYR A 193 9.44 16.94 8.85
C TYR A 193 9.68 18.44 8.98
N TRP A 194 10.16 18.84 10.14
CA TRP A 194 10.52 20.21 10.45
C TRP A 194 11.99 20.29 10.83
N ALA A 195 12.72 21.24 10.27
CA ALA A 195 14.12 21.45 10.57
C ALA A 195 14.50 22.93 10.59
N THR A 196 15.52 23.26 11.35
CA THR A 196 16.11 24.61 11.40
C THR A 196 16.92 24.90 10.14
N ASP A 197 17.59 23.89 9.59
CA ASP A 197 18.32 23.99 8.32
C ASP A 197 17.68 23.10 7.26
N LEU A 198 17.27 23.71 6.16
CA LEU A 198 16.79 23.06 4.94
C LEU A 198 17.67 23.38 3.72
N SER A 199 18.93 23.81 3.94
CA SER A 199 19.82 24.24 2.84
C SER A 199 20.05 23.15 1.76
N ARG A 200 19.88 21.88 2.13
CA ARG A 200 20.02 20.72 1.24
C ARG A 200 18.69 20.31 0.59
N TYR A 201 17.57 20.99 0.90
CA TYR A 201 16.23 20.50 0.58
C TYR A 201 15.31 21.66 0.23
N GLU A 202 14.35 21.41 -0.66
CA GLU A 202 13.27 22.35 -0.93
C GLU A 202 12.16 22.21 0.12
N GLU A 203 11.65 23.33 0.61
CA GLU A 203 10.48 23.37 1.48
C GLU A 203 9.23 22.98 0.68
N GLY A 204 8.36 22.15 1.25
CA GLY A 204 7.14 21.67 0.60
C GLY A 204 7.03 20.15 0.54
N ASN A 205 6.47 19.62 -0.54
CA ASN A 205 6.28 18.19 -0.73
C ASN A 205 7.56 17.50 -1.21
N THR A 206 7.90 16.36 -0.58
CA THR A 206 9.01 15.51 -1.04
C THR A 206 8.56 14.57 -2.15
N GLU A 207 9.53 13.97 -2.86
CA GLU A 207 9.28 12.99 -3.91
C GLU A 207 8.45 11.80 -3.41
N PHE A 208 8.69 11.33 -2.18
CA PHE A 208 8.02 10.18 -1.59
C PHE A 208 6.85 10.53 -0.64
N GLY A 209 6.33 11.76 -0.68
CA GLY A 209 5.08 12.15 -0.04
C GLY A 209 5.25 12.72 1.38
N GLY A 210 6.41 13.25 1.73
CA GLY A 210 6.61 14.04 2.94
C GLY A 210 6.20 15.51 2.78
N ILE A 211 5.99 16.19 3.89
CA ILE A 211 5.81 17.64 3.96
C ILE A 211 6.93 18.23 4.81
N LEU A 212 7.82 19.02 4.16
CA LEU A 212 8.95 19.67 4.79
C LEU A 212 8.64 21.12 5.11
N LYS A 213 8.96 21.56 6.34
CA LYS A 213 8.83 22.95 6.75
C LYS A 213 10.05 23.39 7.56
N ARG A 214 10.46 24.63 7.32
CA ARG A 214 11.51 25.27 8.11
C ARG A 214 10.97 25.67 9.48
N LEU A 215 11.76 25.43 10.53
CA LEU A 215 11.53 26.01 11.86
C LEU A 215 12.36 27.29 12.02
N VAL A 216 11.66 28.37 12.32
CA VAL A 216 12.29 29.66 12.66
C VAL A 216 12.02 29.92 14.14
N PHE A 217 13.11 30.00 14.93
CA PHE A 217 13.03 30.19 16.37
C PHE A 217 13.12 31.67 16.72
N ASP A 218 12.23 32.12 17.62
CA ASP A 218 12.36 33.34 18.39
C ASP A 218 12.75 32.93 19.83
N GLY A 219 14.00 33.20 20.18
CA GLY A 219 14.61 32.65 21.40
C GLY A 219 14.71 31.13 21.37
N ASP A 220 13.98 30.46 22.25
CA ASP A 220 13.90 28.99 22.37
C ASP A 220 12.64 28.40 21.78
N THR A 221 11.73 29.20 21.23
CA THR A 221 10.41 28.79 20.78
C THR A 221 10.20 29.03 19.29
N ALA A 222 9.68 28.05 18.59
CA ALA A 222 9.20 28.16 17.21
C ALA A 222 7.72 27.75 17.12
N THR A 223 6.99 28.40 16.20
CA THR A 223 5.62 28.00 15.87
C THR A 223 5.55 27.49 14.44
N THR A 224 4.79 26.44 14.24
CA THR A 224 4.54 25.83 12.93
C THR A 224 3.15 25.17 12.92
N GLU A 225 2.88 24.34 11.94
CA GLU A 225 1.59 23.65 11.84
C GLU A 225 1.74 22.22 11.29
N LEU A 226 0.85 21.35 11.70
CA LEU A 226 0.61 20.04 11.09
C LEU A 226 -0.54 20.17 10.10
N VAL A 227 -0.29 19.78 8.86
CA VAL A 227 -1.28 19.79 7.78
C VAL A 227 -2.14 18.52 7.89
N GLY A 228 -3.37 18.68 8.34
CA GLY A 228 -4.31 17.57 8.56
C GLY A 228 -5.07 17.14 7.32
N PRO A 229 -6.24 16.50 7.52
CA PRO A 229 -7.06 16.02 6.43
C PRO A 229 -7.65 17.19 5.61
N PRO A 230 -7.98 16.95 4.35
CA PRO A 230 -8.73 17.92 3.57
C PRO A 230 -10.09 18.19 4.23
N ASN A 231 -10.49 19.48 4.26
CA ASN A 231 -11.81 19.88 4.73
C ASN A 231 -12.88 19.44 3.70
N PRO A 232 -13.75 18.48 4.02
CA PRO A 232 -14.68 17.93 3.05
C PRO A 232 -15.72 18.97 2.55
N ILE A 233 -16.02 19.98 3.36
CA ILE A 233 -16.92 21.08 3.01
C ILE A 233 -16.27 22.00 1.97
N VAL A 234 -15.02 22.40 2.23
CA VAL A 234 -14.25 23.23 1.30
C VAL A 234 -14.03 22.50 -0.02
N ARG A 235 -13.76 21.19 0.02
CA ARG A 235 -13.66 20.36 -1.20
C ARG A 235 -14.96 20.30 -2.00
N GLN A 236 -16.12 20.25 -1.35
CA GLN A 236 -17.38 20.35 -2.07
C GLN A 236 -17.51 21.71 -2.75
N GLN A 237 -17.25 22.80 -2.04
CA GLN A 237 -17.29 24.16 -2.60
C GLN A 237 -16.30 24.34 -3.77
N LEU A 238 -15.12 23.75 -3.68
CA LEU A 238 -14.13 23.74 -4.77
C LEU A 238 -14.66 23.01 -6.01
N ARG A 239 -15.26 21.81 -5.84
CA ARG A 239 -15.87 21.09 -6.97
C ARG A 239 -16.98 21.91 -7.63
N GLU A 240 -17.85 22.53 -6.85
CA GLU A 240 -18.93 23.39 -7.33
C GLU A 240 -18.40 24.64 -8.06
N ALA A 241 -17.33 25.27 -7.53
CA ALA A 241 -16.70 26.43 -8.15
C ALA A 241 -16.00 26.07 -9.48
N ARG A 242 -15.27 24.95 -9.49
CA ARG A 242 -14.55 24.46 -10.69
C ARG A 242 -15.46 23.92 -11.78
N ALA A 243 -16.70 23.50 -11.45
CA ALA A 243 -17.70 23.04 -12.43
C ALA A 243 -18.24 24.17 -13.30
N LYS A 244 -18.06 25.44 -12.92
CA LYS A 244 -18.48 26.59 -13.71
C LYS A 244 -17.53 26.83 -14.88
N MET A 245 -18.03 26.76 -16.09
CA MET A 245 -17.23 26.92 -17.31
C MET A 245 -17.92 27.87 -18.31
N PRO A 246 -17.23 28.86 -18.87
CA PRO A 246 -15.89 29.32 -18.51
C PRO A 246 -15.84 30.03 -17.14
N PRO A 247 -14.79 29.90 -16.34
CA PRO A 247 -14.70 30.57 -15.06
C PRO A 247 -14.49 32.08 -15.23
N THR A 248 -15.20 32.87 -14.45
CA THR A 248 -14.99 34.34 -14.35
C THR A 248 -13.77 34.63 -13.47
N ASP A 249 -13.31 35.92 -13.44
CA ASP A 249 -12.25 36.35 -12.55
C ASP A 249 -12.64 36.21 -11.07
N ALA A 250 -13.92 36.44 -10.76
CA ALA A 250 -14.47 36.20 -9.43
C ALA A 250 -14.44 34.71 -9.05
N ASP A 251 -14.74 33.81 -10.00
CA ASP A 251 -14.64 32.37 -9.76
C ASP A 251 -13.19 31.94 -9.55
N ARG A 252 -12.22 32.46 -10.32
CA ARG A 252 -10.79 32.22 -10.13
C ARG A 252 -10.31 32.66 -8.74
N THR A 253 -10.70 33.87 -8.32
CA THR A 253 -10.39 34.42 -6.99
C THR A 253 -10.99 33.53 -5.88
N LYS A 254 -12.26 33.14 -6.04
CA LYS A 254 -12.95 32.25 -5.10
C LYS A 254 -12.25 30.87 -5.00
N ILE A 255 -11.85 30.29 -6.13
CA ILE A 255 -11.13 29.02 -6.18
C ILE A 255 -9.82 29.15 -5.40
N ALA A 256 -8.99 30.17 -5.64
CA ALA A 256 -7.73 30.40 -4.94
C ALA A 256 -7.94 30.55 -3.41
N GLN A 257 -8.98 31.28 -2.99
CA GLN A 257 -9.32 31.41 -1.55
C GLN A 257 -9.74 30.09 -0.91
N LEU A 258 -10.45 29.24 -1.63
CA LEU A 258 -10.85 27.92 -1.15
C LEU A 258 -9.65 26.96 -1.10
N GLU A 259 -8.77 26.99 -2.10
CA GLU A 259 -7.53 26.18 -2.13
C GLU A 259 -6.63 26.50 -0.94
N ALA A 260 -6.49 27.75 -0.55
CA ALA A 260 -5.73 28.17 0.61
C ALA A 260 -6.25 27.60 1.95
N ARG A 261 -7.50 27.16 2.00
CA ARG A 261 -8.18 26.59 3.18
C ARG A 261 -8.60 25.14 2.97
N GLU A 262 -8.09 24.49 1.93
CA GLU A 262 -8.50 23.12 1.59
C GLU A 262 -8.15 22.11 2.69
N ASP A 263 -6.98 22.28 3.35
CA ASP A 263 -6.56 21.40 4.42
C ASP A 263 -6.87 21.99 5.81
N ILE A 264 -7.31 21.15 6.74
CA ILE A 264 -7.46 21.52 8.16
C ILE A 264 -6.07 21.47 8.79
N ARG A 265 -5.67 22.51 9.51
CA ARG A 265 -4.33 22.64 10.07
C ARG A 265 -4.39 22.74 11.58
N LEU A 266 -3.44 22.12 12.28
CA LEU A 266 -3.27 22.22 13.72
C LEU A 266 -1.98 22.98 14.04
N PRO A 267 -2.03 24.03 14.89
CA PRO A 267 -0.84 24.74 15.32
C PRO A 267 0.04 23.85 16.18
N ILE A 268 1.35 24.00 16.01
CA ILE A 268 2.39 23.33 16.81
C ILE A 268 3.29 24.41 17.39
N ALA A 269 3.60 24.33 18.68
CA ALA A 269 4.70 25.07 19.30
C ALA A 269 5.83 24.08 19.64
N VAL A 270 7.06 24.47 19.32
CA VAL A 270 8.26 23.70 19.62
C VAL A 270 9.17 24.53 20.50
N ARG A 271 9.45 24.07 21.71
CA ARG A 271 10.44 24.67 22.60
C ARG A 271 11.70 23.81 22.56
N TRP A 272 12.83 24.44 22.23
CA TRP A 272 14.11 23.77 22.03
C TRP A 272 15.08 24.06 23.17
N ASP A 273 15.49 23.02 23.88
CA ASP A 273 16.61 23.03 24.81
C ASP A 273 17.87 22.53 24.13
N ARG A 274 18.68 23.44 23.59
CA ARG A 274 19.92 23.11 22.88
C ARG A 274 20.94 22.41 23.77
N ALA A 275 21.06 22.89 25.04
CA ALA A 275 22.04 22.36 25.99
C ALA A 275 21.66 20.93 26.45
N GLY A 276 20.39 20.69 26.71
CA GLY A 276 19.86 19.39 27.09
C GLY A 276 19.62 18.46 25.94
N LYS A 277 19.90 18.87 24.67
CA LYS A 277 19.62 18.10 23.44
C LYS A 277 18.19 17.55 23.43
N SER A 278 17.23 18.41 23.73
CA SER A 278 15.83 18.02 23.83
C SER A 278 14.89 19.07 23.24
N ALA A 279 13.66 18.68 22.98
CA ALA A 279 12.61 19.60 22.56
C ALA A 279 11.26 19.22 23.20
N THR A 280 10.45 20.22 23.49
CA THR A 280 9.07 20.03 23.90
C THR A 280 8.15 20.45 22.75
N VAL A 281 7.27 19.54 22.34
CA VAL A 281 6.28 19.76 21.28
C VAL A 281 4.91 19.92 21.91
N GLU A 282 4.23 21.02 21.62
CA GLU A 282 2.85 21.28 22.06
C GLU A 282 1.93 21.30 20.86
N ILE A 283 0.91 20.43 20.87
CA ILE A 283 -0.11 20.29 19.82
C ILE A 283 -1.44 19.84 20.41
N ALA A 284 -2.54 20.40 19.94
CA ALA A 284 -3.91 20.00 20.34
C ALA A 284 -4.09 19.98 21.90
N GLY A 285 -3.49 20.92 22.61
CA GLY A 285 -3.56 21.01 24.08
C GLY A 285 -2.76 19.92 24.82
N GLN A 286 -1.94 19.16 24.11
CA GLN A 286 -1.05 18.15 24.71
C GLN A 286 0.41 18.60 24.56
N SER A 287 1.24 18.19 25.51
CA SER A 287 2.68 18.45 25.51
C SER A 287 3.45 17.13 25.59
N VAL A 288 4.51 17.02 24.81
CA VAL A 288 5.46 15.91 24.86
C VAL A 288 6.88 16.45 24.87
N HIS A 289 7.67 15.94 25.80
CA HIS A 289 9.10 16.22 25.88
C HIS A 289 9.86 15.07 25.23
N LEU A 290 10.84 15.38 24.35
CA LEU A 290 11.63 14.42 23.60
C LEU A 290 13.11 14.73 23.74
N ARG A 291 13.92 13.71 23.93
CA ARG A 291 15.37 13.76 23.77
C ARG A 291 15.75 13.41 22.34
N GLU A 292 16.96 13.73 21.93
CA GLU A 292 17.50 13.29 20.65
C GLU A 292 17.40 11.76 20.51
N ALA A 293 16.98 11.28 19.35
CA ALA A 293 16.70 9.88 19.00
C ALA A 293 15.54 9.24 19.81
N GLU A 294 14.58 10.01 20.27
CA GLU A 294 13.46 9.53 21.07
C GLU A 294 12.12 9.68 20.32
N TRP A 295 11.27 8.65 20.43
CA TRP A 295 9.89 8.64 19.96
C TRP A 295 8.94 9.09 21.08
N SER A 296 7.95 9.92 20.72
CA SER A 296 6.85 10.24 21.64
C SER A 296 5.92 9.04 21.87
N ARG A 297 5.07 9.16 22.90
CA ARG A 297 3.81 8.43 22.94
C ARG A 297 2.93 8.79 21.74
N TRP A 298 1.86 8.01 21.51
CA TRP A 298 0.80 8.42 20.59
C TRP A 298 0.08 9.67 21.09
N ILE A 299 -0.20 10.59 20.19
CA ILE A 299 -0.86 11.87 20.43
C ILE A 299 -2.16 11.89 19.65
N ASP A 300 -3.28 11.96 20.36
CA ASP A 300 -4.60 12.08 19.74
C ASP A 300 -4.78 13.47 19.12
N LEU A 301 -5.35 13.52 17.94
CA LEU A 301 -5.59 14.74 17.16
C LEU A 301 -7.04 14.84 16.72
N ASP A 302 -7.64 16.02 16.94
CA ASP A 302 -8.99 16.35 16.52
C ASP A 302 -8.97 17.46 15.45
N PHE A 303 -9.44 17.14 14.24
CA PHE A 303 -9.53 18.07 13.13
C PHE A 303 -10.98 18.49 12.92
N THR A 304 -11.28 19.76 13.23
CA THR A 304 -12.65 20.31 13.16
C THR A 304 -12.90 20.96 11.82
N ALA A 305 -13.75 20.37 10.97
CA ALA A 305 -14.20 20.98 9.72
C ALA A 305 -15.31 22.04 9.96
N ASN A 306 -16.26 21.73 10.87
CA ASN A 306 -17.27 22.65 11.42
C ASN A 306 -17.79 22.11 12.76
N LEU A 307 -18.85 22.71 13.31
CA LEU A 307 -19.44 22.30 14.59
C LEU A 307 -20.00 20.85 14.58
N LEU A 308 -20.33 20.31 13.39
CA LEU A 308 -20.96 18.98 13.24
C LEU A 308 -19.98 17.91 12.73
N VAL A 309 -18.83 18.31 12.16
CA VAL A 309 -17.89 17.42 11.51
C VAL A 309 -16.52 17.53 12.13
N ARG A 310 -16.12 16.48 12.83
CA ARG A 310 -14.76 16.27 13.36
C ARG A 310 -14.18 14.98 12.79
N ILE A 311 -12.89 15.02 12.52
CA ILE A 311 -12.12 13.87 12.03
C ILE A 311 -11.06 13.58 13.07
N HIS A 312 -11.01 12.32 13.55
CA HIS A 312 -10.14 11.90 14.63
C HIS A 312 -8.97 11.09 14.10
N GLY A 313 -7.79 11.39 14.57
CA GLY A 313 -6.57 10.68 14.22
C GLY A 313 -5.55 10.71 15.34
N PHE A 314 -4.40 10.09 15.12
CA PHE A 314 -3.29 10.12 16.05
C PHE A 314 -1.95 10.00 15.33
N THR A 315 -0.91 10.57 15.93
CA THR A 315 0.45 10.59 15.38
C THR A 315 1.49 10.40 16.48
N GLN A 316 2.74 10.22 16.09
CA GLN A 316 3.91 10.21 16.96
C GLN A 316 4.97 11.16 16.42
N PHE A 317 5.68 11.81 17.31
CA PHE A 317 6.86 12.60 16.98
C PHE A 317 8.14 11.82 17.28
N TYR A 318 9.18 12.12 16.50
CA TYR A 318 10.54 11.64 16.72
C TYR A 318 11.50 12.81 16.59
N LEU A 319 12.32 13.02 17.62
CA LEU A 319 13.36 14.05 17.59
C LEU A 319 14.64 13.46 16.98
N ALA A 320 14.79 13.62 15.67
CA ALA A 320 15.89 13.01 14.94
C ALA A 320 17.25 13.64 15.30
N ARG A 321 17.28 14.94 15.56
CA ARG A 321 18.49 15.66 15.96
C ARG A 321 18.14 16.84 16.84
N SER A 322 19.00 17.11 17.83
CA SER A 322 18.94 18.28 18.69
C SER A 322 20.35 18.66 19.16
N GLY A 323 20.78 19.90 18.91
CA GLY A 323 22.12 20.37 19.21
C GLY A 323 22.43 21.63 18.43
N GLU A 324 23.24 21.58 17.39
CA GLU A 324 23.48 22.71 16.47
C GLU A 324 22.26 22.95 15.58
N GLU A 325 21.59 21.87 15.17
CA GLU A 325 20.34 21.87 14.41
C GLU A 325 19.25 21.12 15.17
N LEU A 326 18.00 21.50 14.94
CA LEU A 326 16.85 20.71 15.35
C LEU A 326 16.19 20.09 14.13
N GLN A 327 15.94 18.78 14.21
CA GLN A 327 15.25 17.99 13.21
C GLN A 327 14.15 17.18 13.89
N LEU A 328 12.90 17.52 13.59
CA LEU A 328 11.70 16.89 14.15
C LEU A 328 10.92 16.21 13.06
N TYR A 329 10.63 14.93 13.26
CA TYR A 329 9.77 14.12 12.40
C TYR A 329 8.42 13.87 13.09
N ALA A 330 7.34 13.78 12.32
CA ALA A 330 6.10 13.17 12.79
C ALA A 330 5.61 12.13 11.77
N SER A 331 5.08 11.02 12.32
CA SER A 331 4.50 9.95 11.53
C SER A 331 3.27 10.44 10.76
N PRO A 332 2.88 9.76 9.67
CA PRO A 332 1.57 9.94 9.08
C PRO A 332 0.47 9.88 10.15
N VAL A 333 -0.54 10.71 10.02
CA VAL A 333 -1.65 10.71 10.97
C VAL A 333 -2.55 9.52 10.68
N ASN A 334 -2.54 8.55 11.58
CA ASN A 334 -3.40 7.36 11.51
C ASN A 334 -4.86 7.72 11.78
N MET A 335 -5.80 6.98 11.19
CA MET A 335 -7.21 7.08 11.57
C MET A 335 -7.42 6.50 12.97
N ASP A 336 -8.18 7.19 13.82
CA ASP A 336 -8.50 6.67 15.15
C ASP A 336 -9.41 5.44 15.06
N PRO A 337 -8.94 4.23 15.43
CA PRO A 337 -9.72 3.01 15.34
C PRO A 337 -10.98 3.02 16.22
N ARG A 338 -11.03 3.90 17.22
CA ARG A 338 -12.18 4.07 18.11
C ARG A 338 -13.33 4.81 17.39
N ARG A 339 -13.01 5.67 16.42
CA ARG A 339 -13.95 6.55 15.69
C ARG A 339 -13.46 6.82 14.26
N PRO A 340 -13.27 5.79 13.45
CA PRO A 340 -12.72 5.97 12.12
C PRO A 340 -13.70 6.74 11.21
N PRO A 341 -13.22 7.67 10.37
CA PRO A 341 -14.08 8.46 9.47
C PRO A 341 -14.73 7.63 8.34
N ILE A 342 -14.18 6.48 8.06
CA ILE A 342 -14.65 5.46 7.11
C ILE A 342 -14.52 4.08 7.74
N ALA A 343 -15.28 3.09 7.27
CA ALA A 343 -15.17 1.73 7.80
C ALA A 343 -13.77 1.15 7.54
N ILE A 344 -13.11 0.66 8.60
CA ILE A 344 -11.79 0.00 8.56
C ILE A 344 -11.84 -1.44 9.05
N SER A 345 -13.02 -1.92 9.44
CA SER A 345 -13.25 -3.29 9.91
C SER A 345 -14.67 -3.76 9.61
N LYS A 346 -14.88 -5.07 9.69
CA LYS A 346 -16.20 -5.72 9.71
C LYS A 346 -16.21 -6.76 10.84
N PRO A 347 -17.26 -6.74 11.70
CA PRO A 347 -18.28 -5.69 11.84
C PRO A 347 -17.69 -4.29 12.07
N ASP A 348 -18.45 -3.25 11.79
CA ASP A 348 -17.96 -1.85 11.86
C ASP A 348 -17.37 -1.47 13.23
N GLY A 349 -17.85 -2.08 14.33
CA GLY A 349 -17.34 -1.87 15.69
C GLY A 349 -16.07 -2.65 16.05
N PHE A 350 -15.62 -3.58 15.23
CA PHE A 350 -14.50 -4.48 15.59
C PHE A 350 -13.18 -3.74 15.83
N ALA A 351 -12.86 -2.73 15.01
CA ALA A 351 -11.66 -1.91 15.22
C ALA A 351 -11.69 -1.17 16.58
N ALA A 352 -12.86 -0.67 16.98
CA ALA A 352 -13.04 0.02 18.26
C ALA A 352 -12.97 -0.96 19.46
N GLU A 353 -13.51 -2.17 19.32
CA GLU A 353 -13.38 -3.25 20.31
C GLU A 353 -11.91 -3.60 20.56
N LEU A 354 -11.13 -3.77 19.49
CA LEU A 354 -9.68 -4.01 19.59
C LEU A 354 -8.98 -2.85 20.30
N ALA A 355 -9.26 -1.61 19.90
CA ALA A 355 -8.63 -0.43 20.50
C ALA A 355 -9.00 -0.25 21.98
N SER A 356 -10.21 -0.66 22.41
CA SER A 356 -10.60 -0.61 23.80
C SER A 356 -9.83 -1.59 24.69
N SER A 357 -9.36 -2.71 24.12
CA SER A 357 -8.62 -3.75 24.84
C SER A 357 -7.10 -3.60 24.75
N LEU A 358 -6.59 -3.07 23.63
CA LEU A 358 -5.16 -2.98 23.33
C LEU A 358 -4.58 -1.56 23.45
N GLY A 359 -5.44 -0.54 23.57
CA GLY A 359 -5.07 0.84 23.26
C GLY A 359 -5.02 1.09 21.75
N VAL A 360 -4.60 2.28 21.32
CA VAL A 360 -4.45 2.57 19.90
C VAL A 360 -3.35 1.71 19.29
N TYR A 361 -3.53 1.37 18.02
CA TYR A 361 -2.60 0.62 17.18
C TYR A 361 -2.59 1.24 15.79
N ARG A 362 -1.51 1.04 15.03
CA ARG A 362 -1.40 1.59 13.67
C ARG A 362 -2.52 1.07 12.77
N THR A 363 -3.25 2.00 12.17
CA THR A 363 -4.33 1.72 11.22
C THR A 363 -3.91 1.89 9.77
N LEU A 364 -2.82 2.61 9.51
CA LEU A 364 -2.27 2.74 8.15
C LEU A 364 -1.97 1.36 7.56
N GLY A 365 -2.36 1.15 6.30
CA GLY A 365 -2.16 -0.12 5.61
C GLY A 365 -0.68 -0.47 5.45
N TRP A 366 0.17 0.53 5.23
CA TRP A 366 1.62 0.45 5.42
C TRP A 366 1.96 0.94 6.83
N ALA A 367 2.06 0.00 7.75
CA ALA A 367 2.21 0.31 9.17
C ALA A 367 3.55 0.95 9.52
N GLU A 368 4.62 0.61 8.81
CA GLU A 368 5.94 1.22 8.89
C GLU A 368 5.89 2.60 8.25
N SER A 369 6.18 3.63 9.04
CA SER A 369 6.01 5.02 8.61
C SER A 369 7.31 5.72 8.22
N THR A 370 8.44 5.03 8.37
CA THR A 370 9.78 5.63 8.25
C THR A 370 10.59 5.15 7.04
N ASP A 371 10.04 4.31 6.19
CA ASP A 371 10.64 3.89 4.91
C ASP A 371 10.86 5.10 3.98
N LYS A 372 9.82 5.89 3.76
CA LYS A 372 9.87 7.09 2.91
C LYS A 372 10.82 8.16 3.45
N PRO A 373 10.73 8.58 4.73
CA PRO A 373 11.69 9.54 5.29
C PRO A 373 13.11 9.00 5.38
N LEU A 374 13.34 7.68 5.51
CA LEU A 374 14.68 7.10 5.38
C LEU A 374 15.19 7.23 3.92
N ASN A 375 14.34 6.96 2.94
CA ASN A 375 14.68 7.11 1.52
C ASN A 375 14.94 8.57 1.13
N ASP A 376 14.31 9.51 1.83
CA ASP A 376 14.48 10.96 1.68
C ASP A 376 15.60 11.54 2.58
N ASP A 377 16.37 10.72 3.30
CA ASP A 377 17.43 11.14 4.27
C ASP A 377 16.93 12.05 5.42
N ARG A 378 15.71 11.78 5.94
CA ARG A 378 15.11 12.52 7.06
C ARG A 378 15.22 11.80 8.39
N VAL A 379 15.38 10.51 8.36
CA VAL A 379 15.66 9.66 9.52
C VAL A 379 16.79 8.70 9.16
N ASP A 380 17.42 8.12 10.17
CA ASP A 380 18.49 7.13 9.97
C ASP A 380 17.95 5.69 10.00
N GLU A 381 18.84 4.74 9.74
CA GLU A 381 18.57 3.31 9.72
C GLU A 381 18.08 2.81 11.08
N GLN A 382 18.57 3.39 12.20
CA GLN A 382 18.14 2.99 13.53
C GLN A 382 16.68 3.37 13.77
N ALA A 383 16.30 4.61 13.47
CA ALA A 383 14.93 5.08 13.61
C ALA A 383 13.95 4.25 12.77
N PHE A 384 14.37 3.87 11.55
CA PHE A 384 13.58 3.00 10.67
C PHE A 384 13.40 1.60 11.26
N LEU A 385 14.47 0.96 11.74
CA LEU A 385 14.38 -0.36 12.34
C LEU A 385 13.57 -0.38 13.64
N ASP A 386 13.68 0.67 14.45
CA ASP A 386 12.88 0.83 15.66
C ASP A 386 11.39 0.97 15.33
N ASP A 387 11.04 1.78 14.34
CA ASP A 387 9.66 1.94 13.88
C ASP A 387 9.10 0.63 13.28
N SER A 388 9.88 -0.06 12.47
CA SER A 388 9.52 -1.35 11.87
C SER A 388 9.25 -2.41 12.95
N ASN A 389 10.09 -2.49 13.98
CA ASN A 389 9.86 -3.40 15.10
C ASN A 389 8.59 -3.06 15.87
N ARG A 390 8.31 -1.77 16.10
CA ARG A 390 7.08 -1.32 16.77
C ARG A 390 5.82 -1.57 15.93
N ALA A 391 5.93 -1.47 14.59
CA ALA A 391 4.85 -1.84 13.69
C ALA A 391 4.52 -3.34 13.80
N MET A 392 5.55 -4.18 13.82
CA MET A 392 5.37 -5.62 14.01
C MET A 392 4.80 -5.94 15.40
N ASP A 393 5.19 -5.22 16.48
CA ASP A 393 4.59 -5.36 17.81
C ASP A 393 3.08 -5.10 17.78
N ASP A 394 2.64 -4.06 17.06
CA ASP A 394 1.21 -3.77 16.91
C ASP A 394 0.47 -4.91 16.19
N ARG A 395 1.02 -5.45 15.10
CA ARG A 395 0.44 -6.59 14.38
C ARG A 395 0.36 -7.84 15.27
N GLU A 396 1.43 -8.14 16.00
CA GLU A 396 1.46 -9.27 16.94
C GLU A 396 0.42 -9.13 18.04
N ARG A 397 0.31 -7.95 18.68
CA ARG A 397 -0.69 -7.69 19.74
C ARG A 397 -2.12 -7.91 19.25
N VAL A 398 -2.45 -7.39 18.05
CA VAL A 398 -3.76 -7.58 17.42
C VAL A 398 -4.01 -9.06 17.14
N MET A 399 -3.03 -9.78 16.60
CA MET A 399 -3.15 -11.21 16.26
C MET A 399 -3.35 -12.07 17.52
N PHE A 400 -2.51 -11.91 18.54
CA PHE A 400 -2.62 -12.69 19.76
C PHE A 400 -3.92 -12.41 20.53
N LYS A 401 -4.40 -11.15 20.52
CA LYS A 401 -5.69 -10.81 21.12
C LYS A 401 -6.85 -11.55 20.46
N ASN A 402 -6.83 -11.69 19.15
CA ASN A 402 -7.86 -12.43 18.44
C ASN A 402 -7.75 -13.95 18.61
N LEU A 403 -6.56 -14.49 18.83
CA LEU A 403 -6.38 -15.91 19.13
C LEU A 403 -6.90 -16.32 20.52
N GLU A 404 -7.04 -15.38 21.47
CA GLU A 404 -7.64 -15.65 22.79
C GLU A 404 -9.11 -16.06 22.67
N ARG A 405 -9.82 -15.67 21.62
CA ARG A 405 -11.26 -15.94 21.44
C ARG A 405 -11.55 -17.43 21.17
N ASP A 406 -10.62 -18.12 20.52
CA ASP A 406 -10.72 -19.55 20.13
C ASP A 406 -12.05 -19.98 19.45
N ASP A 407 -12.76 -19.01 18.85
CA ASP A 407 -14.07 -19.21 18.21
C ASP A 407 -14.00 -19.16 16.66
N TRP A 408 -12.81 -19.26 16.08
CA TRP A 408 -12.56 -19.27 14.64
C TRP A 408 -12.36 -20.70 14.08
N ASP A 409 -12.71 -20.90 12.82
CA ASP A 409 -12.40 -22.08 12.02
C ASP A 409 -11.34 -21.74 10.96
N LEU A 410 -11.35 -20.49 10.46
CA LEU A 410 -10.35 -19.90 9.57
C LEU A 410 -9.73 -18.67 10.22
N PHE A 411 -8.41 -18.65 10.30
CA PHE A 411 -7.65 -17.48 10.78
C PHE A 411 -6.61 -17.10 9.71
N VAL A 412 -6.66 -15.86 9.21
CA VAL A 412 -5.72 -15.34 8.21
C VAL A 412 -5.16 -14.02 8.72
N ALA A 413 -3.84 -13.90 8.74
CA ALA A 413 -3.16 -12.66 9.11
C ALA A 413 -1.98 -12.39 8.18
N ALA A 414 -1.63 -11.11 8.00
CA ALA A 414 -0.44 -10.70 7.26
C ALA A 414 0.41 -9.72 8.06
N ILE A 415 1.72 -9.78 7.84
CA ILE A 415 2.74 -8.89 8.41
C ILE A 415 3.62 -8.40 7.26
N GLU A 416 3.69 -7.08 7.09
CA GLU A 416 4.39 -6.42 5.99
C GLU A 416 5.85 -6.08 6.33
N THR A 417 6.26 -6.21 7.58
CA THR A 417 7.57 -5.74 8.09
C THR A 417 8.76 -6.44 7.41
N THR A 418 8.63 -7.71 7.01
CA THR A 418 9.68 -8.45 6.28
C THR A 418 9.98 -7.79 4.94
N ASP A 419 8.96 -7.36 4.22
CA ASP A 419 9.05 -6.63 2.97
C ASP A 419 9.73 -5.25 3.17
N ARG A 420 9.22 -4.45 4.14
CA ARG A 420 9.75 -3.10 4.38
C ARG A 420 11.23 -3.10 4.73
N VAL A 421 11.66 -4.00 5.63
CA VAL A 421 13.06 -4.12 6.02
C VAL A 421 13.91 -4.60 4.85
N SER A 422 13.42 -5.51 4.02
CA SER A 422 14.13 -5.98 2.82
C SER A 422 14.30 -4.85 1.81
N HIS A 423 13.27 -4.06 1.51
CA HIS A 423 13.40 -2.89 0.62
C HIS A 423 14.51 -1.94 1.06
N MET A 424 14.56 -1.58 2.35
CA MET A 424 15.44 -0.51 2.82
C MET A 424 16.86 -0.97 3.15
N MET A 425 17.04 -2.24 3.54
CA MET A 425 18.31 -2.74 4.07
C MET A 425 19.10 -3.65 3.11
N TRP A 426 18.53 -3.97 1.93
CA TRP A 426 19.20 -4.87 0.97
C TRP A 426 20.57 -4.37 0.52
N ARG A 427 20.73 -3.05 0.34
CA ARG A 427 22.01 -2.43 -0.01
C ARG A 427 23.14 -2.72 0.98
N LEU A 428 22.81 -3.12 2.22
CA LEU A 428 23.80 -3.40 3.25
C LEU A 428 24.27 -4.87 3.26
N ILE A 429 23.60 -5.74 2.49
CA ILE A 429 24.01 -7.13 2.25
C ILE A 429 24.52 -7.36 0.83
N ASP A 430 24.45 -6.36 -0.04
CA ASP A 430 24.89 -6.42 -1.43
C ASP A 430 26.00 -5.41 -1.72
N PRO A 431 27.30 -5.85 -1.66
CA PRO A 431 28.42 -4.95 -1.93
C PRO A 431 28.46 -4.35 -3.35
N ALA A 432 27.71 -4.91 -4.30
CA ALA A 432 27.61 -4.39 -5.67
C ALA A 432 26.54 -3.30 -5.83
N HIS A 433 25.74 -3.02 -4.78
CA HIS A 433 24.72 -1.99 -4.83
C HIS A 433 25.37 -0.59 -4.83
N PRO A 434 24.91 0.37 -5.69
CA PRO A 434 25.48 1.72 -5.74
C PRO A 434 25.47 2.49 -4.42
N MET A 435 24.49 2.18 -3.53
CA MET A 435 24.35 2.78 -2.20
C MET A 435 24.92 1.89 -1.08
N TYR A 436 25.81 0.92 -1.40
CA TYR A 436 26.49 0.16 -0.39
C TYR A 436 27.42 1.04 0.44
N ASP A 437 27.34 0.91 1.76
CA ASP A 437 28.22 1.58 2.72
C ASP A 437 28.75 0.53 3.71
N ALA A 438 30.06 0.35 3.72
CA ALA A 438 30.72 -0.69 4.53
C ALA A 438 30.57 -0.45 6.04
N ALA A 439 30.53 0.83 6.49
CA ALA A 439 30.35 1.16 7.90
C ALA A 439 28.92 0.88 8.36
N LEU A 440 27.92 1.26 7.55
CA LEU A 440 26.51 0.92 7.79
C LEU A 440 26.28 -0.60 7.69
N ALA A 441 26.91 -1.28 6.72
CA ALA A 441 26.83 -2.73 6.59
C ALA A 441 27.40 -3.46 7.81
N ALA A 442 28.51 -2.97 8.38
CA ALA A 442 29.06 -3.51 9.62
C ALA A 442 28.11 -3.35 10.82
N LYS A 443 27.29 -2.30 10.84
CA LYS A 443 26.35 -2.01 11.93
C LYS A 443 24.96 -2.66 11.73
N TYR A 444 24.45 -2.69 10.52
CA TYR A 444 23.07 -3.04 10.19
C TYR A 444 22.93 -4.14 9.13
N GLY A 445 24.01 -4.74 8.65
CA GLY A 445 23.97 -5.78 7.61
C GLY A 445 23.23 -7.05 8.03
N ASP A 446 22.97 -7.24 9.31
CA ASP A 446 22.16 -8.33 9.84
C ASP A 446 20.67 -7.97 10.04
N ALA A 447 20.23 -6.77 9.61
CA ALA A 447 18.86 -6.30 9.86
C ALA A 447 17.78 -7.20 9.22
N ILE A 448 18.00 -7.65 7.97
CA ILE A 448 17.07 -8.58 7.29
C ILE A 448 17.07 -9.93 8.00
N GLU A 449 18.22 -10.46 8.41
CA GLU A 449 18.29 -11.69 9.19
C GLU A 449 17.53 -11.58 10.52
N LYS A 450 17.69 -10.46 11.22
CA LYS A 450 17.01 -10.22 12.50
C LYS A 450 15.50 -10.24 12.37
N ILE A 451 14.94 -9.62 11.33
CA ILE A 451 13.49 -9.62 11.13
C ILE A 451 12.96 -11.01 10.74
N TYR A 452 13.73 -11.80 9.97
CA TYR A 452 13.39 -13.19 9.68
C TYR A 452 13.43 -14.07 10.93
N ARG A 453 14.42 -13.87 11.81
CA ARG A 453 14.48 -14.57 13.10
C ARG A 453 13.31 -14.20 14.01
N ARG A 454 12.88 -12.94 14.00
CA ARG A 454 11.69 -12.50 14.70
C ARG A 454 10.42 -13.14 14.12
N ALA A 455 10.31 -13.24 12.80
CA ALA A 455 9.22 -13.95 12.13
C ALA A 455 9.21 -15.45 12.49
N ASP A 456 10.37 -16.10 12.55
CA ASP A 456 10.52 -17.49 12.98
C ASP A 456 10.08 -17.70 14.44
N ASP A 457 10.49 -16.80 15.35
CA ASP A 457 10.03 -16.83 16.75
C ASP A 457 8.51 -16.68 16.86
N LEU A 458 7.93 -15.75 16.09
CA LEU A 458 6.49 -15.57 16.02
C LEU A 458 5.77 -16.83 15.53
N VAL A 459 6.29 -17.50 14.50
CA VAL A 459 5.76 -18.79 14.03
C VAL A 459 5.78 -19.83 15.15
N GLY A 460 6.86 -19.88 15.92
CA GLY A 460 6.98 -20.79 17.10
C GLY A 460 5.92 -20.51 18.15
N ARG A 461 5.72 -19.23 18.52
CA ARG A 461 4.73 -18.79 19.50
C ARG A 461 3.28 -19.04 19.01
N LEU A 462 3.01 -18.82 17.72
CA LEU A 462 1.71 -19.08 17.12
C LEU A 462 1.38 -20.58 17.10
N ARG A 463 2.33 -21.43 16.67
CA ARG A 463 2.16 -22.88 16.68
C ARG A 463 1.91 -23.46 18.09
N ALA A 464 2.44 -22.82 19.12
CA ALA A 464 2.19 -23.21 20.51
C ALA A 464 0.77 -22.84 20.99
N LYS A 465 0.11 -21.86 20.35
CA LYS A 465 -1.24 -21.38 20.67
C LYS A 465 -2.33 -22.03 19.81
N VAL A 466 -2.03 -22.30 18.56
CA VAL A 466 -2.97 -22.92 17.61
C VAL A 466 -3.08 -24.42 17.91
N ALA A 467 -4.28 -24.96 17.79
CA ALA A 467 -4.52 -26.39 18.01
C ALA A 467 -3.60 -27.25 17.14
N LYS A 468 -3.07 -28.35 17.69
CA LYS A 468 -2.06 -29.19 17.02
C LYS A 468 -2.56 -29.88 15.76
N ASP A 469 -3.85 -30.16 15.67
CA ASP A 469 -4.54 -30.77 14.54
C ASP A 469 -4.90 -29.76 13.45
N ALA A 470 -4.87 -28.46 13.75
CA ALA A 470 -5.12 -27.41 12.76
C ALA A 470 -4.08 -27.46 11.62
N VAL A 471 -4.54 -27.15 10.41
CA VAL A 471 -3.64 -26.90 9.29
C VAL A 471 -2.98 -25.55 9.50
N PHE A 472 -1.65 -25.53 9.51
CA PHE A 472 -0.84 -24.33 9.75
C PHE A 472 -0.04 -24.00 8.50
N ILE A 473 -0.31 -22.83 7.92
CA ILE A 473 0.30 -22.35 6.67
C ILE A 473 1.08 -21.07 6.98
N VAL A 474 2.34 -21.03 6.54
CA VAL A 474 3.14 -19.80 6.44
C VAL A 474 3.40 -19.58 4.96
N MET A 475 3.09 -18.39 4.47
CA MET A 475 3.28 -18.04 3.07
C MET A 475 3.84 -16.64 2.90
N SER A 476 4.39 -16.37 1.73
CA SER A 476 4.76 -15.04 1.26
C SER A 476 4.23 -14.88 -0.16
N ASP A 477 3.80 -13.69 -0.48
CA ASP A 477 3.24 -13.35 -1.78
C ASP A 477 4.30 -13.24 -2.88
N HIS A 478 5.54 -12.90 -2.53
CA HIS A 478 6.73 -12.87 -3.39
C HIS A 478 8.01 -13.00 -2.56
N GLY A 479 9.14 -13.15 -3.26
CA GLY A 479 10.50 -13.07 -2.72
C GLY A 479 11.12 -11.69 -2.97
N PHE A 480 12.45 -11.63 -2.96
CA PHE A 480 13.22 -10.39 -3.11
C PHE A 480 14.49 -10.57 -3.94
N HIS A 481 14.95 -9.48 -4.54
CA HIS A 481 16.27 -9.38 -5.17
C HIS A 481 16.86 -7.97 -5.01
N SER A 482 18.11 -7.77 -5.41
CA SER A 482 18.75 -6.46 -5.35
C SER A 482 18.19 -5.50 -6.40
N PHE A 483 17.94 -4.26 -6.05
CA PHE A 483 17.60 -3.17 -6.97
C PHE A 483 18.79 -2.25 -7.17
N ARG A 484 19.71 -2.61 -8.08
CA ARG A 484 20.93 -1.85 -8.38
C ARG A 484 20.72 -0.81 -9.46
N ARG A 485 19.86 -1.10 -10.45
CA ARG A 485 19.73 -0.34 -11.70
C ARG A 485 18.26 -0.02 -12.02
N GLY A 486 17.94 1.27 -12.16
CA GLY A 486 16.64 1.75 -12.62
C GLY A 486 16.52 1.74 -14.14
N VAL A 487 15.39 1.25 -14.67
CA VAL A 487 15.10 1.17 -16.10
C VAL A 487 13.93 2.08 -16.45
N ASN A 488 14.14 2.98 -17.40
CA ASN A 488 13.18 3.99 -17.82
C ASN A 488 12.55 3.61 -19.18
N LEU A 489 11.41 2.92 -19.12
CA LEU A 489 10.71 2.38 -20.28
C LEU A 489 10.22 3.48 -21.22
N ASN A 490 9.68 4.58 -20.70
CA ASN A 490 9.22 5.70 -21.52
C ASN A 490 10.40 6.34 -22.30
N THR A 491 11.56 6.46 -21.67
CA THR A 491 12.77 6.94 -22.35
C THR A 491 13.18 6.00 -23.49
N TRP A 492 13.09 4.68 -23.25
CA TRP A 492 13.33 3.68 -24.29
C TRP A 492 12.30 3.78 -25.43
N LEU A 493 11.00 3.97 -25.08
CA LEU A 493 9.94 4.14 -26.08
C LEU A 493 10.15 5.38 -26.95
N VAL A 494 10.59 6.50 -26.37
CA VAL A 494 10.94 7.72 -27.12
C VAL A 494 12.11 7.47 -28.05
N GLN A 495 13.21 6.88 -27.57
CA GLN A 495 14.42 6.62 -28.35
C GLN A 495 14.19 5.64 -29.52
N ASN A 496 13.20 4.74 -29.38
CA ASN A 496 12.85 3.78 -30.42
C ASN A 496 11.66 4.20 -31.30
N GLY A 497 11.16 5.44 -31.13
CA GLY A 497 10.11 6.00 -31.98
C GLY A 497 8.69 5.46 -31.73
N TYR A 498 8.46 4.83 -30.55
CA TYR A 498 7.13 4.37 -30.12
C TYR A 498 6.35 5.45 -29.37
N MET A 499 7.04 6.40 -28.74
CA MET A 499 6.47 7.56 -28.09
C MET A 499 7.02 8.84 -28.70
N ALA A 500 6.13 9.77 -29.06
CA ALA A 500 6.50 11.10 -29.53
C ALA A 500 6.46 12.08 -28.35
N PHE A 501 7.59 12.68 -28.04
CA PHE A 501 7.77 13.59 -26.92
C PHE A 501 8.50 14.87 -27.35
N GLU A 502 7.97 16.03 -26.93
CA GLU A 502 8.60 17.31 -27.16
C GLU A 502 9.46 17.68 -25.95
N GLY A 503 10.77 17.55 -26.08
CA GLY A 503 11.74 17.81 -25.02
C GLY A 503 12.81 16.73 -24.91
N GLN A 504 13.67 16.86 -23.91
CA GLN A 504 14.70 15.86 -23.58
C GLN A 504 14.36 15.06 -22.32
N GLU A 505 13.64 15.69 -21.39
CA GLU A 505 13.30 15.15 -20.08
C GLU A 505 11.97 15.75 -19.63
N SER A 506 11.12 14.96 -19.00
CA SER A 506 9.88 15.46 -18.40
C SER A 506 10.13 16.11 -17.04
N GLU A 507 9.20 16.96 -16.61
CA GLU A 507 9.17 17.49 -15.25
C GLU A 507 9.06 16.33 -14.24
N LYS A 508 9.87 16.38 -13.17
CA LYS A 508 9.83 15.37 -12.09
C LYS A 508 8.51 15.39 -11.36
N LYS A 509 8.00 14.19 -11.04
CA LYS A 509 6.76 14.00 -10.32
C LYS A 509 7.03 13.45 -8.92
N THR A 510 6.09 13.75 -8.03
CA THR A 510 6.06 13.25 -6.65
C THR A 510 4.86 12.35 -6.43
N LEU A 511 4.86 11.55 -5.38
CA LEU A 511 3.69 10.76 -5.00
C LEU A 511 2.45 11.63 -4.71
N ALA A 512 2.63 12.87 -4.27
CA ALA A 512 1.52 13.81 -4.04
C ALA A 512 0.75 14.16 -5.33
N ASP A 513 1.42 14.11 -6.49
CA ASP A 513 0.80 14.39 -7.78
C ASP A 513 -0.29 13.37 -8.16
N LEU A 514 -0.18 12.11 -7.69
CA LEU A 514 -1.19 11.08 -7.88
C LEU A 514 -2.54 11.36 -7.18
N PHE A 515 -2.56 12.28 -6.21
CA PHE A 515 -3.78 12.60 -5.47
C PHE A 515 -4.56 13.79 -6.08
N GLY A 516 -4.52 13.91 -7.41
CA GLY A 516 -5.38 14.80 -8.19
C GLY A 516 -4.85 16.23 -8.40
N ARG A 517 -3.55 16.46 -8.21
CA ARG A 517 -2.91 17.78 -8.40
C ARG A 517 -1.87 17.81 -9.51
N GLY A 518 -1.37 16.65 -9.93
CA GLY A 518 -0.32 16.53 -10.94
C GLY A 518 -0.84 16.64 -12.38
N LYS A 519 0.06 17.02 -13.26
CA LYS A 519 -0.13 16.93 -14.71
C LYS A 519 0.87 15.91 -15.23
N PHE A 520 0.38 14.80 -15.80
CA PHE A 520 1.20 13.70 -16.29
C PHE A 520 1.31 13.75 -17.81
N PHE A 521 2.35 13.15 -18.36
CA PHE A 521 2.61 13.04 -19.79
C PHE A 521 2.59 14.39 -20.55
N GLN A 522 2.98 15.48 -19.88
CA GLN A 522 3.13 16.78 -20.54
C GLN A 522 4.22 16.69 -21.64
N GLY A 523 3.95 17.24 -22.81
CA GLY A 523 4.85 17.17 -23.97
C GLY A 523 4.73 15.89 -24.80
N VAL A 524 3.89 14.93 -24.41
CA VAL A 524 3.60 13.75 -25.24
C VAL A 524 2.58 14.08 -26.32
N ASP A 525 2.95 13.84 -27.59
CA ASP A 525 2.04 13.90 -28.73
C ASP A 525 1.34 12.54 -28.92
N TRP A 526 0.14 12.42 -28.37
CA TRP A 526 -0.63 11.18 -28.43
C TRP A 526 -1.06 10.76 -29.83
N LYS A 527 -1.14 11.69 -30.79
CA LYS A 527 -1.48 11.38 -32.19
C LYS A 527 -0.35 10.67 -32.93
N ARG A 528 0.85 10.67 -32.33
CA ARG A 528 2.05 10.02 -32.88
C ARG A 528 2.63 8.98 -31.93
N THR A 529 2.06 8.79 -30.76
CA THR A 529 2.50 7.85 -29.73
C THR A 529 1.75 6.52 -29.87
N LYS A 530 2.49 5.44 -30.12
CA LYS A 530 1.96 4.07 -30.23
C LYS A 530 1.90 3.34 -28.91
N ALA A 531 2.83 3.62 -28.00
CA ALA A 531 2.93 2.95 -26.69
C ALA A 531 3.47 3.90 -25.61
N TYR A 532 3.12 3.61 -24.36
CA TYR A 532 3.54 4.35 -23.17
C TYR A 532 3.66 3.40 -21.98
N ALA A 533 4.46 3.78 -20.97
CA ALA A 533 4.62 3.03 -19.74
C ALA A 533 4.12 3.86 -18.55
N VAL A 534 3.46 3.18 -17.62
CA VAL A 534 3.06 3.71 -16.31
C VAL A 534 2.91 2.55 -15.35
N GLY A 535 3.23 2.77 -14.07
CA GLY A 535 3.28 1.71 -13.08
C GLY A 535 4.64 1.01 -13.01
N LEU A 536 4.65 -0.18 -12.45
CA LEU A 536 5.87 -0.89 -12.06
C LEU A 536 6.33 -1.92 -13.11
N GLY A 537 6.49 -1.48 -14.36
CA GLY A 537 7.01 -2.33 -15.45
C GLY A 537 5.96 -2.76 -16.46
N GLN A 538 4.98 -1.90 -16.72
CA GLN A 538 3.86 -2.15 -17.62
C GLN A 538 3.94 -1.25 -18.84
N ILE A 539 3.75 -1.84 -20.03
CA ILE A 539 3.68 -1.11 -21.30
C ILE A 539 2.28 -1.27 -21.88
N TYR A 540 1.67 -0.14 -22.19
CA TYR A 540 0.34 -0.03 -22.77
C TYR A 540 0.45 0.49 -24.21
N PHE A 541 -0.34 -0.08 -25.11
CA PHE A 541 -0.46 0.43 -26.46
C PHE A 541 -1.59 1.46 -26.52
N ASN A 542 -1.38 2.51 -27.30
CA ASN A 542 -2.35 3.56 -27.51
C ASN A 542 -3.39 3.11 -28.56
N MET A 543 -4.33 2.24 -28.13
CA MET A 543 -5.26 1.52 -29.01
C MET A 543 -6.46 2.38 -29.42
N LYS A 544 -6.84 2.29 -30.69
CA LYS A 544 -8.11 2.85 -31.19
C LYS A 544 -9.30 2.22 -30.45
N GLY A 545 -10.20 3.08 -29.97
CA GLY A 545 -11.40 2.62 -29.27
C GLY A 545 -11.20 2.15 -27.82
N ARG A 546 -9.93 2.13 -27.34
CA ARG A 546 -9.60 1.86 -25.95
C ARG A 546 -9.10 3.13 -25.25
N GLU A 547 -8.04 3.74 -25.76
CA GLU A 547 -7.52 5.00 -25.24
C GLU A 547 -8.17 6.22 -25.92
N GLY A 548 -8.22 7.37 -25.21
CA GLY A 548 -8.91 8.59 -25.66
C GLY A 548 -8.36 9.17 -26.97
N GLN A 549 -7.07 9.00 -27.25
CA GLN A 549 -6.42 9.42 -28.49
C GLN A 549 -5.70 8.24 -29.15
N GLY A 550 -6.29 7.05 -29.10
CA GLY A 550 -5.69 5.82 -29.62
C GLY A 550 -5.45 5.83 -31.11
N ILE A 551 -4.29 5.33 -31.53
CA ILE A 551 -3.88 5.27 -32.95
C ILE A 551 -3.57 3.86 -33.45
N VAL A 552 -3.28 2.91 -32.57
CA VAL A 552 -2.97 1.51 -32.93
C VAL A 552 -4.26 0.74 -33.18
N ALA A 553 -4.39 0.10 -34.31
CA ALA A 553 -5.57 -0.72 -34.62
C ALA A 553 -5.44 -2.12 -34.03
N GLU A 554 -6.58 -2.71 -33.68
CA GLU A 554 -6.65 -4.12 -33.27
C GLU A 554 -6.23 -5.08 -34.42
N GLY A 555 -5.89 -6.31 -34.07
CA GLY A 555 -5.55 -7.38 -35.00
C GLY A 555 -4.10 -7.33 -35.47
N ALA A 556 -3.85 -7.26 -36.77
CA ALA A 556 -2.51 -7.42 -37.32
C ALA A 556 -1.52 -6.33 -36.87
N GLU A 557 -1.95 -5.05 -36.78
CA GLU A 557 -1.07 -3.97 -36.32
C GLU A 557 -0.70 -4.14 -34.85
N TYR A 558 -1.66 -4.49 -34.01
CA TYR A 558 -1.44 -4.78 -32.59
C TYR A 558 -0.45 -5.92 -32.40
N GLY A 559 -0.67 -7.08 -33.08
CA GLY A 559 0.20 -8.24 -32.95
C GLY A 559 1.61 -7.98 -33.47
N ALA A 560 1.74 -7.27 -34.59
CA ALA A 560 3.05 -6.89 -35.14
C ALA A 560 3.83 -5.97 -34.20
N LEU A 561 3.17 -4.96 -33.61
CA LEU A 561 3.78 -4.05 -32.66
C LEU A 561 4.23 -4.78 -31.39
N GLN A 562 3.42 -5.71 -30.91
CA GLN A 562 3.71 -6.52 -29.71
C GLN A 562 4.96 -7.39 -29.93
N GLU A 563 5.07 -8.10 -31.05
CA GLU A 563 6.24 -8.91 -31.37
C GLU A 563 7.48 -8.08 -31.63
N GLU A 564 7.36 -6.96 -32.36
CA GLU A 564 8.48 -6.06 -32.63
C GLU A 564 9.08 -5.51 -31.33
N MET A 565 8.23 -4.99 -30.42
CA MET A 565 8.69 -4.43 -29.14
C MET A 565 9.28 -5.51 -28.24
N ARG A 566 8.64 -6.69 -28.17
CA ARG A 566 9.12 -7.84 -27.41
C ARG A 566 10.51 -8.25 -27.85
N ALA A 567 10.72 -8.41 -29.17
CA ALA A 567 12.02 -8.81 -29.75
C ALA A 567 13.14 -7.79 -29.44
N LYS A 568 12.83 -6.50 -29.44
CA LYS A 568 13.81 -5.45 -29.10
C LYS A 568 14.09 -5.37 -27.60
N LEU A 569 13.05 -5.43 -26.76
CA LEU A 569 13.21 -5.31 -25.30
C LEU A 569 13.97 -6.48 -24.70
N VAL A 570 13.68 -7.73 -25.11
CA VAL A 570 14.35 -8.92 -24.58
C VAL A 570 15.85 -8.94 -24.86
N THR A 571 16.29 -8.18 -25.87
CA THR A 571 17.73 -8.05 -26.22
C THR A 571 18.39 -6.81 -25.61
N LEU A 572 17.66 -6.00 -24.84
CA LEU A 572 18.22 -4.80 -24.21
C LEU A 572 19.33 -5.20 -23.23
N VAL A 573 20.50 -4.59 -23.44
CA VAL A 573 21.69 -4.78 -22.60
C VAL A 573 22.01 -3.47 -21.90
N ASP A 574 22.33 -3.56 -20.61
CA ASP A 574 22.82 -2.42 -19.85
C ASP A 574 24.22 -2.03 -20.32
N PRO A 575 24.41 -0.81 -20.83
CA PRO A 575 25.71 -0.38 -21.36
C PRO A 575 26.81 -0.30 -20.29
N ALA A 576 26.46 -0.22 -19.00
CA ALA A 576 27.42 -0.11 -17.91
C ALA A 576 28.10 -1.45 -17.56
N ASN A 577 27.41 -2.58 -17.75
CA ASN A 577 27.88 -3.89 -17.29
C ASN A 577 27.74 -5.02 -18.33
N GLY A 578 27.08 -4.77 -19.47
CA GLY A 578 26.87 -5.76 -20.52
C GLY A 578 25.82 -6.84 -20.21
N GLN A 579 25.07 -6.72 -19.10
CA GLN A 579 24.05 -7.69 -18.73
C GLN A 579 22.71 -7.41 -19.41
N ARG A 580 21.93 -8.45 -19.65
CA ARG A 580 20.55 -8.31 -20.12
C ARG A 580 19.69 -7.70 -19.01
N VAL A 581 18.91 -6.67 -19.39
CA VAL A 581 18.00 -5.98 -18.47
C VAL A 581 16.78 -6.82 -18.16
N PHE A 582 16.22 -7.47 -19.18
CA PHE A 582 15.02 -8.31 -19.03
C PHE A 582 15.37 -9.78 -19.17
N ARG A 583 14.72 -10.59 -18.35
CA ARG A 583 14.71 -12.05 -18.47
C ARG A 583 13.69 -12.48 -19.53
N ASP A 584 12.49 -11.92 -19.50
CA ASP A 584 11.45 -12.10 -20.50
C ASP A 584 10.57 -10.84 -20.62
N ILE A 585 9.77 -10.81 -21.68
CA ILE A 585 8.72 -9.81 -21.93
C ILE A 585 7.44 -10.60 -22.21
N TYR A 586 6.49 -10.53 -21.31
CA TYR A 586 5.26 -11.29 -21.38
C TYR A 586 4.19 -10.55 -22.16
N ARG A 587 3.52 -11.25 -23.08
CA ARG A 587 2.35 -10.70 -23.77
C ARG A 587 1.11 -10.83 -22.89
N ARG A 588 0.22 -9.84 -22.94
CA ARG A 588 -1.04 -9.84 -22.20
C ARG A 588 -1.79 -11.16 -22.28
N ASP A 589 -1.97 -11.65 -23.53
CA ASP A 589 -2.83 -12.81 -23.80
C ASP A 589 -2.18 -14.15 -23.42
N ASP A 590 -0.87 -14.17 -23.13
CA ASP A 590 -0.16 -15.36 -22.65
C ASP A 590 -0.31 -15.54 -21.12
N ILE A 591 -0.47 -14.42 -20.38
CA ILE A 591 -0.42 -14.45 -18.90
C ILE A 591 -1.75 -14.10 -18.23
N TYR A 592 -2.71 -13.50 -18.95
CA TYR A 592 -3.98 -13.10 -18.38
C TYR A 592 -5.16 -13.66 -19.15
N THR A 593 -6.23 -13.98 -18.40
CA THR A 593 -7.55 -14.36 -18.94
C THR A 593 -8.63 -13.72 -18.09
N GLY A 594 -9.76 -13.32 -18.67
CA GLY A 594 -10.89 -12.81 -17.91
C GLY A 594 -11.52 -11.55 -18.50
N GLU A 595 -12.48 -11.02 -17.76
CA GLU A 595 -13.32 -9.89 -18.21
C GLU A 595 -12.62 -8.52 -18.14
N PHE A 596 -11.51 -8.41 -17.40
CA PHE A 596 -10.80 -7.16 -17.20
C PHE A 596 -9.59 -6.96 -18.14
N LEU A 597 -9.42 -7.79 -19.18
CA LEU A 597 -8.31 -7.69 -20.14
C LEU A 597 -8.19 -6.32 -20.81
N ARG A 598 -9.28 -5.56 -20.91
CA ARG A 598 -9.24 -4.18 -21.42
C ARG A 598 -8.33 -3.27 -20.59
N ASN A 599 -8.23 -3.52 -19.29
CA ASN A 599 -7.42 -2.74 -18.36
C ASN A 599 -5.97 -3.23 -18.27
N ALA A 600 -5.72 -4.46 -18.70
CA ALA A 600 -4.39 -5.09 -18.63
C ALA A 600 -3.33 -4.35 -19.46
N PRO A 601 -2.05 -4.41 -19.05
CA PRO A 601 -0.94 -3.98 -19.91
C PRO A 601 -0.86 -4.88 -21.14
N ASP A 602 -0.44 -4.32 -22.27
CA ASP A 602 -0.27 -5.08 -23.53
C ASP A 602 1.02 -5.89 -23.52
N LEU A 603 2.05 -5.37 -22.82
CA LEU A 603 3.27 -6.08 -22.45
C LEU A 603 3.57 -5.87 -20.97
N GLN A 604 3.89 -6.95 -20.27
CA GLN A 604 4.44 -6.95 -18.93
C GLN A 604 5.92 -7.29 -19.01
N VAL A 605 6.79 -6.45 -18.46
CA VAL A 605 8.22 -6.79 -18.43
C VAL A 605 8.50 -7.77 -17.29
N GLY A 606 9.50 -8.65 -17.47
CA GLY A 606 10.09 -9.50 -16.45
C GLY A 606 11.55 -9.13 -16.27
N PHE A 607 11.87 -8.30 -15.28
CA PHE A 607 13.24 -7.86 -15.01
C PHE A 607 14.16 -9.01 -14.58
N ASN A 608 15.42 -8.91 -14.95
CA ASN A 608 16.50 -9.72 -14.40
C ASN A 608 16.90 -9.24 -12.98
N ASP A 609 17.64 -10.07 -12.26
CA ASP A 609 18.22 -9.69 -10.96
C ASP A 609 19.05 -8.40 -11.09
N GLY A 610 18.87 -7.50 -10.15
CA GLY A 610 19.52 -6.20 -10.11
C GLY A 610 18.78 -5.06 -10.81
N TYR A 611 17.71 -5.33 -11.56
CA TYR A 611 16.97 -4.34 -12.32
C TYR A 611 15.53 -4.16 -11.83
N ARG A 612 15.05 -2.94 -11.95
CA ARG A 612 13.65 -2.55 -11.67
C ARG A 612 13.31 -1.30 -12.49
N VAL A 613 12.02 -1.01 -12.68
CA VAL A 613 11.58 0.25 -13.29
C VAL A 613 12.08 1.47 -12.50
N GLY A 614 12.50 2.51 -13.20
CA GLY A 614 12.95 3.77 -12.61
C GLY A 614 11.83 4.52 -11.88
N TRP A 615 12.17 5.27 -10.83
CA TRP A 615 11.19 5.97 -9.99
C TRP A 615 10.31 6.95 -10.77
N GLN A 616 10.89 7.75 -11.68
CA GLN A 616 10.13 8.70 -12.48
C GLN A 616 9.31 8.01 -13.57
N ASP A 617 9.82 6.91 -14.13
CA ASP A 617 9.12 6.11 -15.15
C ASP A 617 7.82 5.51 -14.62
N THR A 618 7.81 5.06 -13.35
CA THR A 618 6.61 4.56 -12.65
C THR A 618 5.44 5.57 -12.72
N LEU A 619 5.74 6.86 -12.70
CA LEU A 619 4.77 7.96 -12.81
C LEU A 619 4.61 8.48 -14.25
N GLY A 620 5.05 7.72 -15.25
CA GLY A 620 4.97 8.12 -16.66
C GLY A 620 6.01 9.14 -17.07
N GLY A 621 7.09 9.34 -16.29
CA GLY A 621 8.17 10.27 -16.58
C GLY A 621 9.09 9.81 -17.69
N ILE A 622 9.80 10.76 -18.29
CA ILE A 622 10.83 10.55 -19.33
C ILE A 622 12.12 11.14 -18.78
N THR A 623 13.17 10.34 -18.73
CA THR A 623 14.49 10.67 -18.21
C THR A 623 15.53 10.75 -19.32
N ARG A 624 16.77 11.11 -19.00
CA ARG A 624 17.85 11.19 -19.99
C ARG A 624 18.41 9.82 -20.41
N ALA A 625 18.45 8.89 -19.48
CA ALA A 625 19.03 7.57 -19.70
C ALA A 625 17.98 6.47 -19.59
N VAL A 626 18.09 5.43 -20.40
CA VAL A 626 17.25 4.24 -20.33
C VAL A 626 17.56 3.42 -19.09
N VAL A 627 18.83 3.28 -18.73
CA VAL A 627 19.29 2.56 -17.54
C VAL A 627 20.20 3.46 -16.72
N GLU A 628 19.95 3.54 -15.42
CA GLU A 628 20.73 4.38 -14.49
C GLU A 628 20.94 3.67 -13.16
N ASP A 629 21.93 4.12 -12.38
CA ASP A 629 22.15 3.59 -11.02
C ASP A 629 20.97 3.93 -10.10
N ASN A 630 20.58 2.97 -9.27
CA ASN A 630 19.68 3.25 -8.16
C ASN A 630 20.46 3.98 -7.05
N SER A 631 20.27 5.29 -6.98
CA SER A 631 20.86 6.17 -5.97
C SER A 631 19.96 6.39 -4.75
N ARG A 632 19.03 5.45 -4.47
CA ARG A 632 18.07 5.52 -3.37
C ARG A 632 18.33 4.41 -2.36
N LYS A 633 17.90 4.63 -1.11
CA LYS A 633 18.01 3.63 -0.03
C LYS A 633 16.99 2.50 -0.16
N TRP A 634 15.94 2.68 -0.95
CA TRP A 634 15.07 1.60 -1.42
C TRP A 634 15.86 0.72 -2.37
N SER A 635 16.39 -0.39 -1.89
CA SER A 635 17.51 -1.10 -2.48
C SER A 635 17.27 -2.59 -2.76
N GLY A 636 16.30 -3.19 -2.10
CA GLY A 636 15.72 -4.48 -2.45
C GLY A 636 14.39 -4.26 -3.16
N ASP A 637 14.01 -5.12 -4.08
CA ASP A 637 12.75 -5.03 -4.79
C ASP A 637 12.29 -6.39 -5.33
N HIS A 638 11.08 -6.43 -5.87
CA HIS A 638 10.43 -7.60 -6.44
C HIS A 638 9.51 -7.23 -7.60
N CYS A 639 9.21 -5.94 -7.79
CA CYS A 639 8.19 -5.45 -8.71
C CYS A 639 8.55 -5.73 -10.16
N ALA A 640 7.61 -6.35 -10.90
CA ALA A 640 7.76 -6.77 -12.29
C ALA A 640 9.02 -7.63 -12.56
N THR A 641 9.57 -8.26 -11.54
CA THR A 641 10.65 -9.23 -11.69
C THR A 641 10.11 -10.53 -12.29
N ALA A 642 10.94 -11.21 -13.06
CA ALA A 642 10.56 -12.52 -13.58
C ALA A 642 10.21 -13.49 -12.42
N THR A 643 9.13 -14.25 -12.58
CA THR A 643 8.55 -15.08 -11.50
C THR A 643 9.51 -16.12 -10.93
N GLU A 644 10.49 -16.56 -11.72
CA GLU A 644 11.55 -17.50 -11.27
C GLU A 644 12.53 -16.85 -10.27
N ILE A 645 12.58 -15.51 -10.24
CA ILE A 645 13.44 -14.75 -9.32
C ILE A 645 12.66 -14.34 -8.07
N SER A 646 11.41 -13.93 -8.24
CA SER A 646 10.59 -13.31 -7.19
C SER A 646 9.55 -14.22 -6.57
N GLY A 647 9.67 -15.55 -6.66
CA GLY A 647 8.78 -16.48 -5.97
C GLY A 647 8.85 -16.33 -4.45
N GLY A 648 7.70 -16.47 -3.75
CA GLY A 648 7.61 -16.41 -2.30
C GLY A 648 7.88 -17.75 -1.62
N VAL A 649 7.53 -17.87 -0.33
CA VAL A 649 7.64 -19.11 0.45
C VAL A 649 6.27 -19.75 0.68
N LEU A 650 6.25 -21.08 0.75
CA LEU A 650 5.14 -21.85 1.29
C LEU A 650 5.68 -22.88 2.28
N PHE A 651 5.26 -22.73 3.53
CA PHE A 651 5.42 -23.78 4.56
C PHE A 651 4.03 -24.26 4.98
N MET A 652 3.88 -25.55 5.18
CA MET A 652 2.63 -26.15 5.63
C MET A 652 2.91 -27.41 6.45
N ASN A 653 2.17 -27.62 7.54
CA ASN A 653 2.28 -28.83 8.36
C ASN A 653 1.57 -30.04 7.72
N ARG A 654 1.37 -30.02 6.43
CA ARG A 654 0.84 -31.12 5.58
C ARG A 654 1.73 -31.28 4.34
N LYS A 655 1.73 -32.46 3.75
CA LYS A 655 2.35 -32.68 2.44
C LYS A 655 1.44 -32.21 1.33
N ILE A 656 2.01 -31.60 0.29
CA ILE A 656 1.30 -31.20 -0.92
C ILE A 656 1.70 -32.09 -2.10
N ALA A 657 0.83 -32.16 -3.11
CA ALA A 657 1.00 -33.07 -4.24
C ALA A 657 1.86 -32.51 -5.39
N THR A 658 2.15 -31.20 -5.39
CA THR A 658 2.89 -30.51 -6.47
C THR A 658 4.25 -30.00 -6.01
N ASP A 659 5.21 -29.97 -6.94
CA ASP A 659 6.52 -29.34 -6.71
C ASP A 659 6.56 -27.85 -7.04
N ALA A 660 5.56 -27.34 -7.77
CA ALA A 660 5.46 -25.96 -8.21
C ALA A 660 4.08 -25.36 -7.80
N PRO A 661 3.84 -25.10 -6.49
CA PRO A 661 2.62 -24.46 -6.03
C PRO A 661 2.58 -22.99 -6.46
N SER A 662 1.38 -22.52 -6.85
CA SER A 662 1.10 -21.12 -7.13
C SER A 662 0.35 -20.47 -5.97
N ILE A 663 0.50 -19.17 -5.80
CA ILE A 663 -0.26 -18.40 -4.80
C ILE A 663 -1.78 -18.50 -5.01
N MET A 664 -2.22 -18.67 -6.26
CA MET A 664 -3.64 -18.89 -6.61
C MET A 664 -4.19 -20.23 -6.08
N ASP A 665 -3.32 -21.21 -5.83
CA ASP A 665 -3.72 -22.54 -5.34
C ASP A 665 -4.13 -22.53 -3.86
N LEU A 666 -3.72 -21.50 -3.10
CA LEU A 666 -3.99 -21.40 -1.67
C LEU A 666 -5.49 -21.20 -1.39
N SER A 667 -6.18 -20.35 -2.15
CA SER A 667 -7.62 -20.13 -2.01
C SER A 667 -8.43 -21.43 -2.13
N PRO A 668 -8.37 -22.21 -3.23
CA PRO A 668 -9.10 -23.48 -3.34
C PRO A 668 -8.61 -24.54 -2.35
N THR A 669 -7.33 -24.53 -1.96
CA THR A 669 -6.80 -25.43 -0.93
C THR A 669 -7.48 -25.18 0.41
N ILE A 670 -7.53 -23.92 0.85
CA ILE A 670 -8.14 -23.53 2.12
C ILE A 670 -9.64 -23.84 2.12
N LEU A 671 -10.37 -23.50 1.05
CA LEU A 671 -11.79 -23.83 0.94
C LEU A 671 -12.05 -25.35 1.02
N LYS A 672 -11.24 -26.16 0.34
CA LYS A 672 -11.33 -27.62 0.39
C LYS A 672 -11.09 -28.18 1.80
N LEU A 673 -10.05 -27.69 2.51
CA LEU A 673 -9.75 -28.08 3.89
C LEU A 673 -10.90 -27.75 4.84
N LEU A 674 -11.58 -26.63 4.63
CA LEU A 674 -12.75 -26.21 5.42
C LEU A 674 -14.04 -26.95 5.01
N GLY A 675 -14.01 -27.81 3.99
CA GLY A 675 -15.19 -28.48 3.45
C GLY A 675 -16.18 -27.51 2.80
N VAL A 676 -15.70 -26.40 2.26
CA VAL A 676 -16.49 -25.42 1.52
C VAL A 676 -16.47 -25.74 0.03
N PRO A 677 -17.62 -25.76 -0.67
CA PRO A 677 -17.65 -25.98 -2.11
C PRO A 677 -16.81 -24.96 -2.86
N LEU A 678 -16.03 -25.43 -3.83
CA LEU A 678 -15.20 -24.56 -4.65
C LEU A 678 -16.09 -23.74 -5.61
N PRO A 679 -15.94 -22.40 -5.64
CA PRO A 679 -16.65 -21.60 -6.63
C PRO A 679 -16.16 -21.90 -8.05
N PRO A 680 -17.00 -21.74 -9.07
CA PRO A 680 -16.58 -21.92 -10.45
C PRO A 680 -15.60 -20.81 -10.90
N GLY A 681 -14.76 -21.13 -11.87
CA GLY A 681 -13.90 -20.14 -12.53
C GLY A 681 -12.59 -19.84 -11.81
N LEU A 682 -12.22 -20.60 -10.77
CA LEU A 682 -10.88 -20.52 -10.16
C LEU A 682 -9.81 -20.92 -11.17
N ASP A 683 -8.67 -20.25 -11.13
CA ASP A 683 -7.47 -20.62 -11.90
C ASP A 683 -6.55 -21.52 -11.06
N GLY A 684 -6.51 -21.28 -9.75
CA GLY A 684 -5.80 -22.13 -8.80
C GLY A 684 -6.46 -23.49 -8.61
N LYS A 685 -5.66 -24.47 -8.16
CA LYS A 685 -6.08 -25.85 -7.91
C LYS A 685 -5.73 -26.25 -6.47
N PRO A 686 -6.54 -27.07 -5.80
CA PRO A 686 -6.20 -27.57 -4.48
C PRO A 686 -4.86 -28.32 -4.49
N LEU A 687 -3.98 -27.99 -3.55
CA LEU A 687 -2.64 -28.59 -3.41
C LEU A 687 -2.66 -30.01 -2.83
N MET A 688 -3.83 -30.44 -2.30
CA MET A 688 -4.02 -31.78 -1.70
C MET A 688 -5.44 -32.28 -1.91
#